data_4702ad91dad0d734b07bd911bab59835
#
_entry.id   4702ad91dad0d734b07bd911bab59835
#
_cell.length_a   1.000
_cell.length_b   1.000
_cell.length_c   1.000
_cell.angle_alpha   90.00
_cell.angle_beta   90.00
_cell.angle_gamma   90.00
#
_symmetry.space_group_name_H-M   'P 1'
#
loop_
_entity.id
_entity.type
_entity.pdbx_description
1 polymer ?
#
loop_
_entity_poly.entity_id
_entity_poly.type
_entity_poly.pdbx_seq_one_letter_code
_entity_poly.pdbx_strand_id
1 'polypeptide(L)'
;MNKGARYFKCDFQVHTPRDLQFSGQACVSDAERKLYSENFIKACRDKKINAVAITDHHDLCFYNYINEASLDEKDGDGNPLPEYRRVVVFPGMELTLDVPCQALLIFDADLVIDDETRIKINTALGIADYTNKTESKTGPTNRLSFKSINEVYDALNGVKELKGRFIVFPNIKDGGTSSILRNGFHNEYAKGVFVGGYLDRGLYESHKSNVGWNNVIEGKVEAYGNRSIGFFQTSDNRTDTFEYLGISATWVKWSTPTAEGLRQACLAKKSRILQEEPKLPSTRIREVKIIGSSFLKDLEIEFNPQFNVCIGGRGTGKSSLLQYISWALGKDSNEEKKADLETFINNTLGSGSVEVAIIKTGTPHIIKRSIDSYEIKIGNDGWQPTNSQNVVAIIRADSFAQKELSKHEKDKTAQLTRIIENAVNNGVESIKRQITENGNKIKEVAASYETYLSNVKSCEDLKTQIESLEEQIKSLNEQLADVPSGDQAIIKNNTLVANEKSVIKSSETQITGLTNQIDNILINGNFNSLLYEEGNIRNTAEVKKYAASHDEIIKSLKEALDEAKAKATSTDLIANKKSLTDLHGLHDAEYIEAKGRQTKFEQIIKELEELRKRLAVLIEDRNRILATLESEKGTRKNLQNLFYQRHQLNISLYNLINGAVSEIAGKSEGSLEIELTPLENIEHIVTDFLAQVTGSKGQPTRTQAFFNTLLKGEKTYKELLKFWFSIYKAQTENVKIENVITEYGLENPSLLETDFERINESLNTASIIDFALELPTYDLKLLYCKDPSNKIPFEDASYGQQAGSILTILLNQEFGPLIIDQPEDDLDNKVIHQITENIVAAKHKRQLIFSSHNANIAVNGDAELILTFDHNSDKSAGEIIGSGSIDKDEIKLQVKDIMEGGVTAFEMRKTKYDF
;
A
#
# COMPACT_ATOMS: atom_id res chain seq x y z
N MET A 1 12.69 -28.15 0.79
CA MET A 1 13.40 -27.47 1.90
C MET A 1 12.44 -27.23 3.07
N ASN A 2 12.95 -27.12 4.30
CA ASN A 2 12.15 -26.75 5.46
C ASN A 2 11.65 -25.29 5.30
N LYS A 3 10.34 -25.05 5.54
CA LYS A 3 9.71 -23.73 5.37
C LYS A 3 9.91 -22.82 6.59
N GLY A 4 10.76 -23.20 7.53
CA GLY A 4 10.99 -22.48 8.77
C GLY A 4 9.85 -22.61 9.81
N ALA A 5 9.90 -21.79 10.85
CA ALA A 5 8.93 -21.81 11.93
C ALA A 5 7.55 -21.29 11.48
N ARG A 6 6.49 -22.00 11.85
CA ARG A 6 5.10 -21.62 11.56
C ARG A 6 4.22 -21.79 12.80
N TYR A 7 3.09 -21.13 12.81
CA TYR A 7 2.14 -21.23 13.92
C TYR A 7 1.33 -22.52 13.86
N PHE A 8 1.17 -23.11 15.05
CA PHE A 8 0.29 -24.24 15.33
C PHE A 8 -0.66 -23.83 16.45
N LYS A 9 -1.95 -24.14 16.30
CA LYS A 9 -2.91 -24.03 17.38
C LYS A 9 -2.72 -25.23 18.30
N CYS A 10 -2.27 -24.99 19.54
CA CYS A 10 -1.79 -26.00 20.46
C CYS A 10 -2.67 -26.10 21.72
N ASP A 11 -2.86 -27.31 22.18
CA ASP A 11 -3.45 -27.60 23.50
C ASP A 11 -2.55 -28.60 24.22
N PHE A 12 -1.78 -28.10 25.21
CA PHE A 12 -0.73 -28.87 25.86
C PHE A 12 -1.14 -29.55 27.20
N GLN A 13 -2.43 -29.52 27.55
CA GLN A 13 -2.96 -30.24 28.71
C GLN A 13 -4.26 -30.94 28.37
N VAL A 14 -4.11 -32.18 27.92
CA VAL A 14 -5.23 -33.02 27.53
C VAL A 14 -5.11 -34.36 28.21
N HIS A 15 -6.16 -34.79 28.87
CA HIS A 15 -6.25 -36.07 29.57
C HIS A 15 -7.06 -37.10 28.81
N THR A 16 -6.73 -38.38 29.00
CA THR A 16 -7.36 -39.51 28.35
C THR A 16 -8.20 -40.34 29.33
N PRO A 17 -9.02 -41.33 28.89
CA PRO A 17 -9.73 -42.27 29.78
C PRO A 17 -8.82 -43.00 30.76
N ARG A 18 -7.54 -42.96 30.56
CA ARG A 18 -6.52 -43.53 31.46
C ARG A 18 -6.34 -42.71 32.74
N ASP A 19 -6.52 -41.40 32.65
CA ASP A 19 -6.33 -40.47 33.79
C ASP A 19 -7.35 -40.74 34.92
N LEU A 20 -6.87 -40.70 36.18
CA LEU A 20 -7.71 -40.91 37.35
C LEU A 20 -8.89 -39.93 37.45
N GLN A 21 -8.66 -38.67 37.03
CA GLN A 21 -9.65 -37.59 37.08
C GLN A 21 -10.51 -37.47 35.82
N PHE A 22 -10.34 -38.37 34.86
CA PHE A 22 -11.13 -38.34 33.62
C PHE A 22 -12.60 -38.67 33.90
N SER A 23 -13.49 -37.87 33.34
CA SER A 23 -14.95 -38.05 33.42
C SER A 23 -15.47 -38.49 32.06
N GLY A 24 -15.85 -39.75 31.93
CA GLY A 24 -16.35 -40.34 30.69
C GLY A 24 -16.24 -41.87 30.70
N GLN A 25 -16.43 -42.47 29.55
CA GLN A 25 -16.39 -43.89 29.36
C GLN A 25 -14.97 -44.43 29.59
N ALA A 26 -14.82 -45.50 30.35
CA ALA A 26 -13.56 -46.21 30.49
C ALA A 26 -13.19 -46.91 29.16
N CYS A 27 -11.92 -46.86 28.76
CA CYS A 27 -11.39 -47.59 27.63
C CYS A 27 -10.30 -48.55 28.10
N VAL A 28 -10.64 -49.83 28.17
CA VAL A 28 -9.75 -50.89 28.73
C VAL A 28 -9.15 -51.75 27.62
N SER A 29 -9.94 -52.13 26.63
CA SER A 29 -9.49 -52.92 25.50
C SER A 29 -8.74 -52.09 24.45
N ASP A 30 -7.85 -52.73 23.69
CA ASP A 30 -7.16 -52.10 22.56
C ASP A 30 -8.14 -51.50 21.54
N ALA A 31 -9.26 -52.16 21.30
CA ALA A 31 -10.29 -51.69 20.36
C ALA A 31 -10.96 -50.41 20.85
N GLU A 32 -11.32 -50.32 22.14
CA GLU A 32 -11.90 -49.09 22.73
C GLU A 32 -10.91 -47.95 22.71
N ARG A 33 -9.65 -48.21 23.04
CA ARG A 33 -8.57 -47.17 23.02
C ARG A 33 -8.30 -46.63 21.60
N LYS A 34 -8.29 -47.53 20.60
CA LYS A 34 -8.13 -47.11 19.18
C LYS A 34 -9.33 -46.29 18.74
N LEU A 35 -10.55 -46.71 19.01
CA LEU A 35 -11.77 -45.97 18.66
C LEU A 35 -11.80 -44.59 19.33
N TYR A 36 -11.46 -44.50 20.61
CA TYR A 36 -11.35 -43.23 21.32
C TYR A 36 -10.30 -42.30 20.63
N SER A 37 -9.15 -42.85 20.28
CA SER A 37 -8.03 -42.09 19.68
C SER A 37 -8.40 -41.56 18.30
N GLU A 38 -9.09 -42.34 17.47
CA GLU A 38 -9.64 -41.90 16.17
C GLU A 38 -10.62 -40.74 16.35
N ASN A 39 -11.57 -40.87 17.30
CA ASN A 39 -12.55 -39.83 17.62
C ASN A 39 -11.87 -38.57 18.17
N PHE A 40 -10.82 -38.72 18.98
CA PHE A 40 -10.05 -37.62 19.53
C PHE A 40 -9.32 -36.82 18.40
N ILE A 41 -8.63 -37.51 17.50
CA ILE A 41 -7.94 -36.86 16.37
C ILE A 41 -8.96 -36.16 15.46
N LYS A 42 -10.12 -36.79 15.21
CA LYS A 42 -11.21 -36.12 14.48
C LYS A 42 -11.69 -34.86 15.19
N ALA A 43 -11.89 -34.89 16.51
CA ALA A 43 -12.28 -33.72 17.28
C ALA A 43 -11.21 -32.61 17.22
N CYS A 44 -9.93 -32.96 17.22
CA CYS A 44 -8.84 -31.99 16.98
C CYS A 44 -9.00 -31.31 15.62
N ARG A 45 -9.32 -32.06 14.56
CA ARG A 45 -9.56 -31.51 13.22
C ARG A 45 -10.74 -30.58 13.17
N ASP A 46 -11.86 -31.00 13.70
CA ASP A 46 -13.11 -30.22 13.73
C ASP A 46 -12.91 -28.85 14.45
N LYS A 47 -12.06 -28.84 15.48
CA LYS A 47 -11.71 -27.66 16.27
C LYS A 47 -10.46 -26.91 15.75
N LYS A 48 -9.92 -27.35 14.61
CA LYS A 48 -8.70 -26.76 13.97
C LYS A 48 -7.48 -26.76 14.89
N ILE A 49 -7.34 -27.74 15.77
CA ILE A 49 -6.15 -27.91 16.61
C ILE A 49 -5.08 -28.59 15.76
N ASN A 50 -3.87 -28.06 15.80
CA ASN A 50 -2.74 -28.57 15.02
C ASN A 50 -1.78 -29.41 15.85
N ALA A 51 -1.74 -29.19 17.16
CA ALA A 51 -0.84 -29.93 18.05
C ALA A 51 -1.46 -30.10 19.45
N VAL A 52 -1.21 -31.24 20.06
CA VAL A 52 -1.64 -31.57 21.42
C VAL A 52 -0.52 -32.23 22.18
N ALA A 53 -0.51 -32.05 23.51
CA ALA A 53 0.29 -32.91 24.38
C ALA A 53 -0.68 -33.76 25.24
N ILE A 54 -0.43 -35.07 25.29
CA ILE A 54 -1.17 -36.00 26.13
C ILE A 54 -0.49 -36.01 27.50
N THR A 55 -1.18 -35.55 28.53
CA THR A 55 -0.59 -35.23 29.83
C THR A 55 -1.35 -35.86 30.98
N ASP A 56 -1.65 -37.14 30.90
CA ASP A 56 -2.22 -37.88 32.01
C ASP A 56 -1.32 -37.81 33.27
N HIS A 57 -1.89 -37.81 34.44
CA HIS A 57 -1.15 -37.77 35.70
C HIS A 57 -0.22 -38.98 35.84
N HIS A 58 1.10 -38.72 35.78
CA HIS A 58 2.16 -39.72 35.98
C HIS A 58 2.06 -40.96 35.07
N ASP A 59 1.46 -40.84 33.85
CA ASP A 59 1.23 -41.99 32.95
C ASP A 59 1.45 -41.61 31.49
N LEU A 60 2.02 -42.53 30.68
CA LEU A 60 2.27 -42.41 29.25
C LEU A 60 1.58 -43.48 28.41
N CYS A 61 0.83 -44.39 29.04
CA CYS A 61 0.32 -45.60 28.38
C CYS A 61 -0.66 -45.32 27.22
N PHE A 62 -1.41 -44.22 27.26
CA PHE A 62 -2.41 -43.92 26.22
C PHE A 62 -1.82 -43.15 25.03
N TYR A 63 -0.67 -42.54 25.20
CA TYR A 63 -0.04 -41.73 24.18
C TYR A 63 0.09 -42.46 22.83
N ASN A 64 0.59 -43.70 22.83
CA ASN A 64 0.85 -44.45 21.60
C ASN A 64 -0.41 -44.66 20.75
N TYR A 65 -1.58 -44.89 21.35
CA TYR A 65 -2.83 -45.05 20.62
C TYR A 65 -3.25 -43.77 19.90
N ILE A 66 -3.08 -42.59 20.52
CA ILE A 66 -3.43 -41.32 19.94
C ILE A 66 -2.39 -40.95 18.83
N ASN A 67 -1.11 -41.22 19.08
CA ASN A 67 -0.09 -40.99 18.07
C ASN A 67 -0.29 -41.85 16.83
N GLU A 68 -0.58 -43.17 16.99
CA GLU A 68 -0.93 -44.06 15.87
C GLU A 68 -2.13 -43.51 15.07
N ALA A 69 -3.21 -43.09 15.75
CA ALA A 69 -4.37 -42.51 15.10
C ALA A 69 -4.04 -41.23 14.30
N SER A 70 -3.11 -40.40 14.79
CA SER A 70 -2.62 -39.23 14.05
C SER A 70 -1.78 -39.60 12.83
N LEU A 71 -0.93 -40.63 12.92
CA LEU A 71 -0.14 -41.13 11.80
C LEU A 71 -1.01 -41.73 10.68
N ASP A 72 -2.16 -42.31 11.04
CA ASP A 72 -3.11 -42.93 10.11
C ASP A 72 -4.11 -41.93 9.50
N GLU A 73 -4.00 -40.64 9.78
CA GLU A 73 -4.91 -39.61 9.22
C GLU A 73 -4.90 -39.60 7.69
N LYS A 74 -6.08 -39.51 7.08
CA LYS A 74 -6.28 -39.48 5.63
C LYS A 74 -7.00 -38.22 5.19
N ASP A 75 -6.80 -37.84 3.92
CA ASP A 75 -7.54 -36.77 3.26
C ASP A 75 -8.97 -37.26 2.85
N GLY A 76 -9.76 -36.35 2.26
CA GLY A 76 -11.12 -36.64 1.79
C GLY A 76 -11.20 -37.73 0.69
N ASP A 77 -10.09 -37.99 0.02
CA ASP A 77 -9.96 -39.02 -1.04
C ASP A 77 -9.41 -40.37 -0.49
N GLY A 78 -9.12 -40.43 0.82
CA GLY A 78 -8.58 -41.61 1.49
C GLY A 78 -7.08 -41.80 1.42
N ASN A 79 -6.34 -40.84 0.92
CA ASN A 79 -4.86 -40.89 0.88
C ASN A 79 -4.26 -40.45 2.23
N PRO A 80 -3.14 -41.05 2.67
CA PRO A 80 -2.46 -40.63 3.90
C PRO A 80 -2.11 -39.14 3.86
N LEU A 81 -2.44 -38.41 4.92
CA LEU A 81 -2.02 -37.02 5.04
C LEU A 81 -0.49 -36.92 5.10
N PRO A 82 0.13 -35.95 4.41
CA PRO A 82 1.54 -35.67 4.58
C PRO A 82 1.82 -35.19 6.02
N GLU A 83 2.99 -35.52 6.54
CA GLU A 83 3.41 -35.25 7.92
C GLU A 83 3.08 -33.83 8.39
N TYR A 84 3.35 -32.83 7.57
CA TYR A 84 3.14 -31.42 7.89
C TYR A 84 1.66 -31.01 8.02
N ARG A 85 0.72 -31.92 7.66
CA ARG A 85 -0.74 -31.71 7.78
C ARG A 85 -1.35 -32.50 8.92
N ARG A 86 -0.64 -33.48 9.50
CA ARG A 86 -1.15 -34.29 10.61
C ARG A 86 -1.22 -33.49 11.90
N VAL A 87 -2.07 -33.91 12.82
CA VAL A 87 -2.08 -33.38 14.18
C VAL A 87 -0.79 -33.84 14.88
N VAL A 88 0.02 -32.92 15.34
CA VAL A 88 1.24 -33.24 16.09
C VAL A 88 0.85 -33.69 17.50
N VAL A 89 1.30 -34.87 17.92
CA VAL A 89 1.04 -35.40 19.26
C VAL A 89 2.35 -35.48 20.03
N PHE A 90 2.48 -34.70 21.09
CA PHE A 90 3.61 -34.74 22.01
C PHE A 90 3.33 -35.73 23.14
N PRO A 91 4.29 -36.64 23.46
CA PRO A 91 4.22 -37.41 24.70
C PRO A 91 4.48 -36.51 25.90
N GLY A 92 3.70 -36.67 26.97
CA GLY A 92 3.82 -35.85 28.16
C GLY A 92 3.15 -36.43 29.39
N MET A 93 3.37 -35.77 30.50
CA MET A 93 2.73 -36.10 31.80
C MET A 93 2.40 -34.80 32.55
N GLU A 94 1.30 -34.79 33.31
CA GLU A 94 1.11 -33.82 34.39
C GLU A 94 1.74 -34.31 35.65
N LEU A 95 2.81 -33.65 36.15
CA LEU A 95 3.52 -34.01 37.35
C LEU A 95 2.94 -33.26 38.57
N THR A 96 2.73 -33.97 39.67
CA THR A 96 2.42 -33.37 40.98
C THR A 96 3.66 -33.49 41.83
N LEU A 97 4.31 -32.36 42.12
CA LEU A 97 5.63 -32.33 42.80
C LEU A 97 5.52 -31.99 44.29
N ASP A 98 6.54 -32.37 45.05
CA ASP A 98 6.65 -32.03 46.49
C ASP A 98 7.02 -30.57 46.72
N VAL A 99 7.82 -29.92 45.80
CA VAL A 99 7.71 -28.49 45.61
C VAL A 99 6.25 -28.26 45.17
N PRO A 100 5.40 -27.71 46.03
CA PRO A 100 3.96 -27.83 45.83
C PRO A 100 3.46 -27.08 44.63
N CYS A 101 3.78 -27.60 43.44
CA CYS A 101 3.24 -27.16 42.18
C CYS A 101 2.94 -28.34 41.25
N GLN A 102 2.01 -28.17 40.35
CA GLN A 102 1.83 -29.02 39.18
C GLN A 102 2.68 -28.51 38.03
N ALA A 103 3.17 -29.43 37.20
CA ALA A 103 3.97 -29.08 36.01
C ALA A 103 3.67 -30.02 34.87
N LEU A 104 3.60 -29.49 33.64
CA LEU A 104 3.53 -30.30 32.42
C LEU A 104 4.96 -30.65 31.98
N LEU A 105 5.25 -31.95 31.94
CA LEU A 105 6.43 -32.49 31.30
C LEU A 105 6.07 -32.89 29.90
N ILE A 106 6.76 -32.32 28.90
CA ILE A 106 6.52 -32.58 27.46
C ILE A 106 7.81 -33.05 26.83
N PHE A 107 7.77 -34.15 26.09
CA PHE A 107 8.91 -34.67 25.35
C PHE A 107 8.82 -34.28 23.86
N ASP A 108 9.91 -34.51 23.11
CA ASP A 108 9.90 -34.38 21.64
C ASP A 108 8.83 -35.26 21.03
N ALA A 109 8.12 -34.75 20.02
CA ALA A 109 7.05 -35.51 19.36
C ALA A 109 7.59 -36.76 18.59
N ASP A 110 8.86 -36.77 18.23
CA ASP A 110 9.55 -37.91 17.59
C ASP A 110 10.17 -38.88 18.60
N LEU A 111 10.01 -38.66 19.91
CA LEU A 111 10.49 -39.59 20.92
C LEU A 111 9.59 -40.84 20.92
N VAL A 112 10.23 -41.98 20.61
CA VAL A 112 9.53 -43.27 20.65
C VAL A 112 9.31 -43.67 22.11
N ILE A 113 8.04 -43.80 22.51
CA ILE A 113 7.63 -44.22 23.84
C ILE A 113 7.31 -45.74 23.81
N ASP A 114 8.36 -46.55 23.73
CA ASP A 114 8.29 -47.98 23.94
C ASP A 114 8.32 -48.36 25.44
N ASP A 115 8.17 -49.64 25.76
CA ASP A 115 8.16 -50.12 27.15
C ASP A 115 9.51 -49.77 27.86
N GLU A 116 10.66 -49.85 27.16
CA GLU A 116 11.95 -49.53 27.73
C GLU A 116 12.09 -48.03 28.04
N THR A 117 11.75 -47.19 27.13
CA THR A 117 11.76 -45.72 27.31
C THR A 117 10.80 -45.29 28.43
N ARG A 118 9.62 -45.86 28.48
CA ARG A 118 8.65 -45.56 29.50
C ARG A 118 9.16 -45.97 30.89
N ILE A 119 9.75 -47.16 31.03
CA ILE A 119 10.38 -47.63 32.31
C ILE A 119 11.53 -46.68 32.72
N LYS A 120 12.37 -46.28 31.81
CA LYS A 120 13.47 -45.30 32.08
C LYS A 120 12.90 -43.99 32.62
N ILE A 121 11.89 -43.43 31.98
CA ILE A 121 11.20 -42.20 32.41
C ILE A 121 10.64 -42.39 33.83
N ASN A 122 9.83 -43.43 34.04
CA ASN A 122 9.20 -43.72 35.31
C ASN A 122 10.22 -43.92 36.44
N THR A 123 11.31 -44.65 36.15
CA THR A 123 12.40 -44.85 37.10
C THR A 123 13.09 -43.54 37.47
N ALA A 124 13.41 -42.70 36.50
CA ALA A 124 14.04 -41.39 36.77
C ALA A 124 13.12 -40.48 37.61
N LEU A 125 11.84 -40.54 37.39
CA LEU A 125 10.87 -39.74 38.16
C LEU A 125 10.41 -40.38 39.48
N GLY A 126 10.78 -41.62 39.75
CA GLY A 126 10.30 -42.34 40.94
C GLY A 126 8.80 -42.68 40.87
N ILE A 127 8.27 -42.89 39.65
CA ILE A 127 6.89 -43.23 39.40
C ILE A 127 6.78 -44.76 39.39
N ALA A 128 5.76 -45.30 40.08
CA ALA A 128 5.39 -46.71 39.98
C ALA A 128 4.98 -47.07 38.56
N ASP A 129 5.48 -48.18 38.04
CA ASP A 129 5.15 -48.59 36.67
C ASP A 129 3.77 -49.29 36.62
N TYR A 130 2.79 -48.59 36.08
CA TYR A 130 1.45 -49.07 35.80
C TYR A 130 1.40 -49.64 34.36
N THR A 131 2.03 -50.77 34.14
CA THR A 131 2.18 -51.37 32.80
C THR A 131 0.99 -52.22 32.36
N ASN A 132 0.00 -52.44 33.20
CA ASN A 132 -1.09 -53.32 32.87
C ASN A 132 -2.03 -52.70 31.84
N LYS A 133 -2.04 -53.20 30.62
CA LYS A 133 -2.91 -52.77 29.51
C LYS A 133 -4.41 -52.97 29.82
N THR A 134 -4.73 -53.74 30.85
CA THR A 134 -6.12 -54.02 31.30
C THR A 134 -6.59 -53.07 32.40
N GLU A 135 -5.75 -52.18 32.92
CA GLU A 135 -6.16 -51.19 33.92
C GLU A 135 -6.96 -50.07 33.29
N SER A 136 -8.11 -49.70 33.86
CA SER A 136 -8.98 -48.66 33.36
C SER A 136 -8.44 -47.23 33.62
N LYS A 137 -7.74 -47.04 34.76
CA LYS A 137 -7.24 -45.75 35.22
C LYS A 137 -5.88 -45.88 35.91
N THR A 138 -5.13 -44.76 35.99
CA THR A 138 -3.92 -44.66 36.79
C THR A 138 -4.18 -44.91 38.29
N GLY A 139 -3.16 -45.29 39.02
CA GLY A 139 -3.21 -45.31 40.47
C GLY A 139 -3.31 -43.89 41.07
N PRO A 140 -3.48 -43.80 42.42
CA PRO A 140 -3.58 -42.51 43.07
C PRO A 140 -2.31 -41.68 42.80
N THR A 141 -2.50 -40.41 42.47
CA THR A 141 -1.43 -39.48 42.16
C THR A 141 -0.72 -39.04 43.44
N ASN A 142 0.34 -39.76 43.84
CA ASN A 142 1.24 -39.32 44.92
C ASN A 142 2.15 -38.22 44.47
N ARG A 143 2.49 -37.29 45.37
CA ARG A 143 3.50 -36.28 45.08
C ARG A 143 4.83 -36.92 44.83
N LEU A 144 5.51 -36.53 43.78
CA LEU A 144 6.90 -36.89 43.49
C LEU A 144 7.83 -36.11 44.43
N SER A 145 8.89 -36.73 44.93
CA SER A 145 9.73 -36.21 46.00
C SER A 145 10.68 -35.06 45.59
N PHE A 146 10.48 -34.50 44.39
CA PHE A 146 11.28 -33.38 43.86
C PHE A 146 10.93 -32.06 44.56
N LYS A 147 11.94 -31.40 45.13
CA LYS A 147 11.81 -30.14 45.88
C LYS A 147 12.00 -28.90 45.01
N SER A 148 12.41 -29.07 43.76
CA SER A 148 12.54 -28.02 42.76
C SER A 148 12.29 -28.59 41.35
N ILE A 149 11.96 -27.71 40.43
CA ILE A 149 11.87 -28.08 38.96
C ILE A 149 13.27 -28.49 38.45
N ASN A 150 14.34 -27.92 39.00
CA ASN A 150 15.71 -28.24 38.60
C ASN A 150 16.04 -29.72 38.85
N GLU A 151 15.60 -30.29 39.99
CA GLU A 151 15.80 -31.69 40.31
C GLU A 151 15.12 -32.62 39.29
N VAL A 152 13.94 -32.24 38.72
CA VAL A 152 13.29 -32.97 37.63
C VAL A 152 14.18 -32.95 36.37
N TYR A 153 14.74 -31.79 36.02
CA TYR A 153 15.69 -31.68 34.92
C TYR A 153 16.92 -32.53 35.12
N ASP A 154 17.51 -32.54 36.34
CA ASP A 154 18.71 -33.31 36.64
C ASP A 154 18.43 -34.82 36.56
N ALA A 155 17.28 -35.28 37.07
CA ALA A 155 16.89 -36.69 37.01
C ALA A 155 16.70 -37.19 35.57
N LEU A 156 15.98 -36.43 34.73
CA LEU A 156 15.76 -36.84 33.34
C LEU A 156 17.01 -36.67 32.47
N ASN A 157 17.82 -35.65 32.69
CA ASN A 157 19.09 -35.46 31.94
C ASN A 157 20.14 -36.54 32.32
N GLY A 158 19.95 -37.23 33.46
CA GLY A 158 20.73 -38.43 33.85
C GLY A 158 20.50 -39.63 32.94
N VAL A 159 19.39 -39.64 32.21
CA VAL A 159 19.08 -40.66 31.18
C VAL A 159 19.58 -40.15 29.82
N LYS A 160 20.55 -40.86 29.25
CA LYS A 160 21.25 -40.44 28.01
C LYS A 160 20.30 -40.13 26.85
N GLU A 161 19.31 -40.95 26.62
CA GLU A 161 18.36 -40.89 25.53
C GLU A 161 17.36 -39.73 25.67
N LEU A 162 17.16 -39.24 26.91
CA LEU A 162 16.22 -38.15 27.23
C LEU A 162 16.91 -36.78 27.28
N LYS A 163 18.24 -36.74 27.33
CA LYS A 163 18.98 -35.51 27.53
C LYS A 163 18.67 -34.49 26.45
N GLY A 164 18.08 -33.34 26.86
CA GLY A 164 17.70 -32.25 25.97
C GLY A 164 16.44 -32.49 25.13
N ARG A 165 15.74 -33.63 25.31
CA ARG A 165 14.55 -34.04 24.56
C ARG A 165 13.25 -33.86 25.34
N PHE A 166 13.25 -33.06 26.38
CA PHE A 166 12.07 -32.74 27.19
C PHE A 166 12.11 -31.30 27.69
N ILE A 167 10.95 -30.79 28.07
CA ILE A 167 10.76 -29.47 28.70
C ILE A 167 9.71 -29.58 29.79
N VAL A 168 9.86 -28.77 30.84
CA VAL A 168 8.92 -28.75 31.99
C VAL A 168 8.32 -27.35 32.13
N PHE A 169 6.99 -27.30 32.13
CA PHE A 169 6.21 -26.06 32.30
C PHE A 169 5.45 -26.10 33.64
N PRO A 170 5.87 -25.36 34.70
CA PRO A 170 5.11 -25.26 35.92
C PRO A 170 3.80 -24.49 35.72
N ASN A 171 2.81 -24.79 36.54
CA ASN A 171 1.60 -24.00 36.66
C ASN A 171 1.93 -22.61 37.25
N ILE A 172 1.47 -21.55 36.56
CA ILE A 172 1.78 -20.16 36.87
C ILE A 172 0.56 -19.32 37.24
N LYS A 173 -0.54 -19.95 37.68
CA LYS A 173 -1.68 -19.17 38.18
C LYS A 173 -1.30 -18.35 39.41
N ASP A 174 -2.00 -17.23 39.59
CA ASP A 174 -1.75 -16.34 40.73
C ASP A 174 -2.16 -16.99 42.03
N GLY A 175 -1.18 -17.47 42.81
CA GLY A 175 -1.41 -18.18 44.07
C GLY A 175 -1.97 -19.59 43.94
N GLY A 176 -2.41 -20.16 45.08
CA GLY A 176 -2.95 -21.51 45.15
C GLY A 176 -1.89 -22.59 45.46
N THR A 177 -2.37 -23.82 45.72
CA THR A 177 -1.50 -24.94 46.19
C THR A 177 -0.78 -25.68 45.08
N SER A 178 -1.16 -25.44 43.79
CA SER A 178 -0.55 -26.09 42.63
C SER A 178 0.33 -25.17 41.79
N SER A 179 0.45 -23.88 42.14
CA SER A 179 1.20 -22.89 41.38
C SER A 179 2.61 -22.63 41.94
N ILE A 180 3.58 -22.42 41.05
CA ILE A 180 4.93 -21.95 41.40
C ILE A 180 4.91 -20.46 41.84
N LEU A 181 3.85 -19.68 41.49
CA LEU A 181 3.70 -18.27 41.87
C LEU A 181 2.96 -18.09 43.23
N ARG A 182 3.08 -19.03 44.14
CA ARG A 182 2.52 -18.91 45.49
C ARG A 182 3.47 -18.18 46.45
N ASN A 183 2.91 -17.60 47.51
CA ASN A 183 3.70 -16.94 48.53
C ASN A 183 4.75 -17.85 49.12
N GLY A 184 6.00 -17.34 49.24
CA GLY A 184 7.14 -18.07 49.76
C GLY A 184 7.97 -18.85 48.76
N PHE A 185 7.58 -18.89 47.46
CA PHE A 185 8.31 -19.62 46.41
C PHE A 185 9.04 -18.73 45.40
N HIS A 186 9.28 -17.47 45.71
CA HIS A 186 10.03 -16.54 44.88
C HIS A 186 11.41 -17.08 44.47
N ASN A 187 12.14 -17.70 45.43
CA ASN A 187 13.46 -18.27 45.16
C ASN A 187 13.41 -19.45 44.19
N GLU A 188 12.38 -20.32 44.31
CA GLU A 188 12.20 -21.46 43.39
C GLU A 188 11.94 -20.98 41.97
N TYR A 189 11.13 -19.93 41.81
CA TYR A 189 10.92 -19.30 40.51
C TYR A 189 12.22 -18.65 40.02
N ALA A 190 12.89 -17.83 40.83
CA ALA A 190 14.08 -17.08 40.45
C ALA A 190 15.23 -17.97 39.98
N LYS A 191 15.41 -19.14 40.65
CA LYS A 191 16.47 -20.12 40.37
C LYS A 191 16.07 -21.24 39.38
N GLY A 192 14.81 -21.31 39.00
CA GLY A 192 14.32 -22.39 38.15
C GLY A 192 14.91 -22.34 36.75
N VAL A 193 15.21 -23.49 36.15
CA VAL A 193 15.75 -23.59 34.77
C VAL A 193 14.66 -23.52 33.71
N PHE A 194 13.38 -23.58 34.07
CA PHE A 194 12.26 -23.50 33.13
C PHE A 194 12.19 -22.13 32.45
N VAL A 195 11.73 -22.08 31.23
CA VAL A 195 11.60 -20.84 30.42
C VAL A 195 10.16 -20.46 30.08
N GLY A 196 9.22 -21.31 30.51
CA GLY A 196 7.79 -21.11 30.27
C GLY A 196 6.95 -21.76 31.38
N GLY A 197 5.66 -21.50 31.33
CA GLY A 197 4.66 -22.11 32.25
C GLY A 197 3.30 -22.24 31.57
N TYR A 198 2.32 -22.76 32.30
CA TYR A 198 0.97 -22.89 31.75
C TYR A 198 -0.11 -22.34 32.68
N LEU A 199 -1.24 -21.96 32.11
CA LEU A 199 -2.45 -21.53 32.79
C LEU A 199 -3.60 -22.48 32.45
N ASP A 200 -4.29 -22.94 33.48
CA ASP A 200 -5.51 -23.72 33.33
C ASP A 200 -6.64 -22.93 32.69
N ARG A 201 -7.59 -23.65 32.07
CA ARG A 201 -8.76 -23.11 31.39
C ARG A 201 -9.48 -21.99 32.16
N GLY A 202 -9.80 -20.91 31.46
CA GLY A 202 -10.62 -19.81 31.99
C GLY A 202 -9.87 -18.80 32.86
N LEU A 203 -8.56 -19.01 33.14
CA LEU A 203 -7.80 -18.10 34.00
C LEU A 203 -7.18 -16.92 33.25
N TYR A 204 -6.99 -17.01 31.95
CA TYR A 204 -6.26 -15.99 31.18
C TYR A 204 -6.90 -14.60 31.28
N GLU A 205 -8.21 -14.50 31.12
CA GLU A 205 -8.90 -13.19 31.14
C GLU A 205 -8.74 -12.44 32.47
N SER A 206 -8.73 -13.14 33.60
CA SER A 206 -8.46 -12.53 34.89
C SER A 206 -6.98 -12.19 35.09
N HIS A 207 -6.06 -13.01 34.57
CA HIS A 207 -4.62 -12.83 34.72
C HIS A 207 -4.08 -11.73 33.81
N LYS A 208 -4.58 -11.57 32.59
CA LYS A 208 -4.14 -10.49 31.68
C LYS A 208 -4.41 -9.08 32.24
N SER A 209 -5.42 -8.93 33.10
CA SER A 209 -5.72 -7.67 33.79
C SER A 209 -4.99 -7.52 35.15
N ASN A 210 -4.31 -8.55 35.63
CA ASN A 210 -3.58 -8.54 36.90
C ASN A 210 -2.15 -7.96 36.67
N VAL A 211 -1.95 -6.72 37.06
CA VAL A 211 -0.66 -6.01 36.91
C VAL A 211 0.48 -6.72 37.65
N GLY A 212 0.22 -7.28 38.84
CA GLY A 212 1.24 -7.99 39.62
C GLY A 212 1.73 -9.24 38.93
N TRP A 213 0.80 -10.08 38.46
CA TRP A 213 1.11 -11.29 37.71
C TRP A 213 1.86 -10.96 36.41
N ASN A 214 1.37 -9.98 35.64
CA ASN A 214 2.04 -9.55 34.39
C ASN A 214 3.47 -9.08 34.63
N ASN A 215 3.71 -8.29 35.66
CA ASN A 215 5.06 -7.83 36.00
C ASN A 215 6.01 -9.00 36.33
N VAL A 216 5.53 -10.06 37.00
CA VAL A 216 6.33 -11.27 37.23
C VAL A 216 6.64 -11.98 35.91
N ILE A 217 5.63 -12.26 35.09
CA ILE A 217 5.80 -12.97 33.80
C ILE A 217 6.68 -12.18 32.82
N GLU A 218 6.64 -10.84 32.88
CA GLU A 218 7.50 -9.98 32.06
C GLU A 218 8.91 -9.75 32.64
N GLY A 219 9.21 -10.35 33.81
CA GLY A 219 10.55 -10.22 34.44
C GLY A 219 10.84 -8.84 35.03
N LYS A 220 9.81 -8.12 35.49
CA LYS A 220 9.94 -6.76 36.07
C LYS A 220 10.01 -6.74 37.58
N VAL A 221 10.09 -7.92 38.25
CA VAL A 221 10.04 -8.06 39.69
C VAL A 221 11.32 -8.73 40.20
N GLU A 222 12.15 -7.99 40.95
CA GLU A 222 13.44 -8.43 41.44
C GLU A 222 13.36 -9.67 42.37
N ALA A 223 12.33 -9.73 43.20
CA ALA A 223 12.11 -10.89 44.08
C ALA A 223 11.96 -12.21 43.33
N TYR A 224 11.54 -12.17 42.06
CA TYR A 224 11.44 -13.32 41.14
C TYR A 224 12.64 -13.40 40.18
N GLY A 225 13.76 -12.74 40.49
CA GLY A 225 15.01 -12.79 39.74
C GLY A 225 14.97 -12.06 38.38
N ASN A 226 14.03 -11.14 38.18
CA ASN A 226 13.81 -10.40 36.89
C ASN A 226 13.71 -11.35 35.68
N ARG A 227 13.16 -12.55 35.87
CA ARG A 227 13.05 -13.57 34.83
C ARG A 227 11.75 -13.44 34.05
N SER A 228 11.88 -13.15 32.74
CA SER A 228 10.78 -13.20 31.79
C SER A 228 10.57 -14.64 31.30
N ILE A 229 9.32 -15.12 31.25
CA ILE A 229 8.96 -16.45 30.75
C ILE A 229 7.82 -16.38 29.74
N GLY A 230 7.76 -17.37 28.82
CA GLY A 230 6.58 -17.61 27.98
C GLY A 230 5.45 -18.31 28.76
N PHE A 231 4.24 -18.35 28.22
CA PHE A 231 3.18 -19.16 28.80
C PHE A 231 2.18 -19.64 27.76
N PHE A 232 1.50 -20.75 28.10
CA PHE A 232 0.48 -21.38 27.29
C PHE A 232 -0.83 -21.43 28.07
N GLN A 233 -1.94 -21.12 27.39
CA GLN A 233 -3.25 -21.52 27.90
C GLN A 233 -3.51 -22.98 27.52
N THR A 234 -4.17 -23.72 28.37
CA THR A 234 -4.48 -25.12 28.16
C THR A 234 -5.96 -25.36 28.45
N SER A 235 -6.57 -26.36 27.81
CA SER A 235 -8.01 -26.67 28.02
C SER A 235 -8.29 -27.51 29.26
N ASP A 236 -7.29 -28.25 29.70
CA ASP A 236 -7.48 -29.26 30.76
C ASP A 236 -8.68 -30.15 30.46
N ASN A 237 -8.79 -30.67 29.20
CA ASN A 237 -9.89 -31.49 28.78
C ASN A 237 -9.81 -32.86 29.42
N ARG A 238 -10.88 -33.23 30.19
CA ARG A 238 -11.00 -34.47 30.95
C ARG A 238 -12.28 -35.24 30.60
N THR A 239 -12.87 -34.98 29.40
CA THR A 239 -14.16 -35.58 29.00
C THR A 239 -14.05 -36.22 27.61
N ASP A 240 -14.84 -37.30 27.41
CA ASP A 240 -14.95 -37.98 26.10
C ASP A 240 -15.87 -37.26 25.11
N THR A 241 -16.56 -36.22 25.55
CA THR A 241 -17.33 -35.32 24.69
C THR A 241 -16.43 -34.28 23.99
N PHE A 242 -15.17 -34.14 24.40
CA PHE A 242 -14.19 -33.16 23.89
C PHE A 242 -14.69 -31.71 23.93
N GLU A 243 -15.68 -31.40 24.77
CA GLU A 243 -16.30 -30.07 24.80
C GLU A 243 -15.31 -28.97 25.13
N TYR A 244 -14.34 -29.23 26.01
CA TYR A 244 -13.34 -28.24 26.42
C TYR A 244 -12.10 -28.22 25.52
N LEU A 245 -11.87 -29.27 24.73
CA LEU A 245 -10.69 -29.36 23.87
C LEU A 245 -10.55 -28.13 22.97
N GLY A 246 -9.43 -27.44 23.06
CA GLY A 246 -9.08 -26.26 22.27
C GLY A 246 -9.83 -24.96 22.59
N ILE A 247 -10.68 -24.91 23.66
CA ILE A 247 -11.34 -23.67 24.09
C ILE A 247 -10.31 -22.64 24.60
N SER A 248 -9.28 -23.13 25.32
CA SER A 248 -8.15 -22.33 25.79
C SER A 248 -6.86 -22.80 25.12
N ALA A 249 -6.78 -22.64 23.78
CA ALA A 249 -5.61 -23.03 23.01
C ALA A 249 -4.68 -21.84 22.78
N THR A 250 -3.40 -22.14 22.64
CA THR A 250 -2.37 -21.15 22.36
C THR A 250 -1.78 -21.37 20.96
N TRP A 251 -1.56 -20.33 20.21
CA TRP A 251 -0.83 -20.39 18.95
C TRP A 251 0.67 -20.31 19.21
N VAL A 252 1.38 -21.39 18.87
CA VAL A 252 2.82 -21.54 19.14
C VAL A 252 3.58 -21.78 17.84
N LYS A 253 4.73 -21.17 17.70
CA LYS A 253 5.51 -21.20 16.46
C LYS A 253 6.80 -22.02 16.66
N TRP A 254 7.01 -23.01 15.77
CA TRP A 254 8.24 -23.80 15.68
C TRP A 254 8.47 -24.29 14.25
N SER A 255 9.71 -24.71 13.94
CA SER A 255 10.05 -25.40 12.68
C SER A 255 10.08 -26.92 12.87
N THR A 256 10.39 -27.39 14.08
CA THR A 256 10.37 -28.81 14.45
C THR A 256 9.61 -28.99 15.77
N PRO A 257 8.75 -30.03 15.90
CA PRO A 257 7.94 -30.26 17.11
C PRO A 257 8.79 -30.93 18.20
N THR A 258 9.70 -30.19 18.79
CA THR A 258 10.62 -30.67 19.82
C THR A 258 10.56 -29.80 21.08
N ALA A 259 11.10 -30.32 22.19
CA ALA A 259 11.31 -29.55 23.42
C ALA A 259 12.11 -28.27 23.18
N GLU A 260 13.12 -28.31 22.29
CA GLU A 260 13.89 -27.12 21.89
C GLU A 260 13.01 -26.14 21.10
N GLY A 261 12.11 -26.61 20.22
CA GLY A 261 11.14 -25.75 19.54
C GLY A 261 10.23 -24.99 20.51
N LEU A 262 9.71 -25.68 21.53
CA LEU A 262 8.91 -25.07 22.61
C LEU A 262 9.75 -24.12 23.49
N ARG A 263 11.02 -24.48 23.75
CA ARG A 263 11.95 -23.63 24.49
C ARG A 263 12.22 -22.32 23.73
N GLN A 264 12.51 -22.37 22.45
CA GLN A 264 12.72 -21.20 21.60
C GLN A 264 11.44 -20.35 21.51
N ALA A 265 10.26 -20.96 21.47
CA ALA A 265 8.99 -20.23 21.52
C ALA A 265 8.85 -19.43 22.83
N CYS A 266 9.21 -20.00 23.97
CA CYS A 266 9.18 -19.29 25.26
C CYS A 266 10.21 -18.17 25.36
N LEU A 267 11.41 -18.34 24.82
CA LEU A 267 12.46 -17.31 24.79
C LEU A 267 12.07 -16.12 23.89
N ALA A 268 11.41 -16.42 22.76
CA ALA A 268 10.93 -15.42 21.82
C ALA A 268 9.40 -15.20 21.93
N LYS A 269 8.87 -15.18 23.16
CA LYS A 269 7.41 -15.19 23.44
C LYS A 269 6.61 -14.15 22.65
N LYS A 270 7.12 -12.91 22.50
CA LYS A 270 6.47 -11.83 21.74
C LYS A 270 6.28 -12.16 20.26
N SER A 271 7.13 -13.01 19.70
CA SER A 271 7.16 -13.40 18.31
C SER A 271 6.50 -14.76 18.06
N ARG A 272 6.59 -15.69 19.02
CA ARG A 272 6.28 -17.11 18.81
C ARG A 272 5.09 -17.63 19.60
N ILE A 273 4.56 -16.88 20.57
CA ILE A 273 3.42 -17.29 21.39
C ILE A 273 2.32 -16.24 21.28
N LEU A 274 1.16 -16.63 20.75
CA LEU A 274 -0.01 -15.77 20.64
C LEU A 274 -1.23 -16.45 21.27
N GLN A 275 -2.04 -15.65 21.96
CA GLN A 275 -3.29 -16.13 22.57
C GLN A 275 -4.48 -16.02 21.61
N GLU A 276 -4.29 -15.38 20.45
CA GLU A 276 -5.28 -15.21 19.39
C GLU A 276 -4.74 -15.75 18.05
N GLU A 277 -5.62 -15.97 17.08
CA GLU A 277 -5.22 -16.43 15.75
C GLU A 277 -4.28 -15.45 15.07
N PRO A 278 -3.10 -15.91 14.60
CA PRO A 278 -2.11 -15.04 13.97
C PRO A 278 -2.61 -14.48 12.64
N LYS A 279 -2.41 -13.18 12.46
CA LYS A 279 -2.60 -12.52 11.16
C LYS A 279 -1.30 -12.57 10.38
N LEU A 280 -1.34 -13.10 9.17
CA LEU A 280 -0.19 -13.14 8.27
C LEU A 280 -0.24 -11.98 7.29
N PRO A 281 0.92 -11.48 6.80
CA PRO A 281 0.99 -10.45 5.77
C PRO A 281 0.14 -10.80 4.55
N SER A 282 -0.71 -9.84 4.13
CA SER A 282 -1.66 -10.03 3.02
C SER A 282 -0.98 -10.15 1.66
N THR A 283 0.19 -9.50 1.51
CA THR A 283 1.03 -9.57 0.31
C THR A 283 2.39 -10.14 0.69
N ARG A 284 2.74 -11.29 0.10
CA ARG A 284 3.99 -12.00 0.43
C ARG A 284 4.48 -12.84 -0.73
N ILE A 285 5.78 -12.93 -0.88
CA ILE A 285 6.45 -13.89 -1.75
C ILE A 285 6.31 -15.28 -1.11
N ARG A 286 5.74 -16.23 -1.84
CA ARG A 286 5.59 -17.62 -1.42
C ARG A 286 6.80 -18.45 -1.86
N GLU A 287 7.22 -18.28 -3.12
CA GLU A 287 8.21 -19.14 -3.74
C GLU A 287 9.01 -18.34 -4.77
N VAL A 288 10.28 -18.67 -4.89
CA VAL A 288 11.17 -18.16 -5.93
C VAL A 288 11.86 -19.33 -6.60
N LYS A 289 11.81 -19.35 -7.94
CA LYS A 289 12.57 -20.31 -8.77
C LYS A 289 13.56 -19.54 -9.63
N ILE A 290 14.81 -19.97 -9.61
CA ILE A 290 15.87 -19.49 -10.48
C ILE A 290 16.24 -20.65 -11.38
N ILE A 291 16.18 -20.46 -12.68
CA ILE A 291 16.39 -21.51 -13.68
C ILE A 291 17.48 -21.06 -14.64
N GLY A 292 18.49 -21.87 -14.84
CA GLY A 292 19.56 -21.61 -15.80
C GLY A 292 20.56 -20.52 -15.41
N SER A 293 20.63 -20.10 -14.14
CA SER A 293 21.66 -19.16 -13.68
C SER A 293 23.06 -19.82 -13.70
N SER A 294 24.05 -19.09 -14.19
CA SER A 294 25.45 -19.56 -14.18
C SER A 294 26.02 -19.60 -12.77
N PHE A 295 25.53 -18.75 -11.85
CA PHE A 295 26.10 -18.61 -10.50
C PHE A 295 25.31 -19.35 -9.42
N LEU A 296 23.96 -19.23 -9.37
CA LEU A 296 23.11 -19.93 -8.37
C LEU A 296 22.54 -21.24 -8.90
N LYS A 297 22.73 -21.54 -10.21
CA LYS A 297 22.17 -22.71 -10.92
C LYS A 297 20.64 -22.77 -10.77
N ASP A 298 20.08 -23.96 -10.81
CA ASP A 298 18.65 -24.15 -10.59
C ASP A 298 18.38 -24.18 -9.08
N LEU A 299 17.56 -23.26 -8.64
CA LEU A 299 17.24 -23.04 -7.22
C LEU A 299 15.75 -22.82 -7.05
N GLU A 300 15.15 -23.55 -6.11
CA GLU A 300 13.75 -23.37 -5.71
C GLU A 300 13.68 -23.14 -4.19
N ILE A 301 13.11 -22.01 -3.79
CA ILE A 301 13.00 -21.57 -2.38
C ILE A 301 11.56 -21.27 -2.07
N GLU A 302 11.00 -21.91 -1.05
CA GLU A 302 9.74 -21.46 -0.42
C GLU A 302 10.07 -20.54 0.76
N PHE A 303 9.57 -19.31 0.71
CA PHE A 303 9.75 -18.32 1.77
C PHE A 303 8.70 -18.44 2.87
N ASN A 304 9.11 -18.16 4.10
CA ASN A 304 8.19 -17.96 5.21
C ASN A 304 7.37 -16.66 5.02
N PRO A 305 6.08 -16.63 5.40
CA PRO A 305 5.27 -15.42 5.30
C PRO A 305 5.79 -14.20 6.09
N GLN A 306 6.64 -14.42 7.09
CA GLN A 306 7.08 -13.40 8.03
C GLN A 306 8.54 -12.99 7.78
N PHE A 307 9.50 -13.43 8.60
CA PHE A 307 10.88 -12.99 8.50
C PHE A 307 11.81 -14.09 8.00
N ASN A 308 12.53 -13.79 6.92
CA ASN A 308 13.47 -14.68 6.25
C ASN A 308 14.86 -14.04 6.22
N VAL A 309 15.88 -14.79 6.58
CA VAL A 309 17.27 -14.31 6.57
C VAL A 309 18.17 -15.24 5.78
N CYS A 310 18.94 -14.68 4.84
CA CYS A 310 20.00 -15.38 4.13
C CYS A 310 21.33 -15.11 4.84
N ILE A 311 22.00 -16.17 5.33
CA ILE A 311 23.31 -16.09 5.96
C ILE A 311 24.36 -16.88 5.17
N GLY A 312 25.62 -16.53 5.31
CA GLY A 312 26.72 -17.21 4.61
C GLY A 312 27.95 -16.32 4.45
N GLY A 313 29.06 -16.86 4.01
CA GLY A 313 30.27 -16.12 3.72
C GLY A 313 30.13 -15.07 2.60
N ARG A 314 31.19 -14.30 2.33
CA ARG A 314 31.21 -13.38 1.19
C ARG A 314 31.27 -14.18 -0.12
N GLY A 315 30.56 -13.72 -1.16
CA GLY A 315 30.56 -14.37 -2.47
C GLY A 315 29.73 -15.66 -2.56
N THR A 316 28.93 -16.02 -1.53
CA THR A 316 28.13 -17.25 -1.54
C THR A 316 26.78 -17.15 -2.27
N GLY A 317 26.39 -15.96 -2.79
CA GLY A 317 25.18 -15.79 -3.59
C GLY A 317 23.98 -15.13 -2.89
N LYS A 318 24.10 -14.73 -1.61
CA LYS A 318 23.01 -14.07 -0.88
C LYS A 318 22.49 -12.81 -1.58
N SER A 319 23.40 -11.86 -1.87
CA SER A 319 23.07 -10.62 -2.57
C SER A 319 22.53 -10.90 -3.98
N SER A 320 23.05 -11.92 -4.66
CA SER A 320 22.57 -12.31 -5.99
C SER A 320 21.12 -12.78 -5.96
N LEU A 321 20.74 -13.58 -4.97
CA LEU A 321 19.35 -14.00 -4.78
C LEU A 321 18.43 -12.79 -4.61
N LEU A 322 18.79 -11.86 -3.71
CA LEU A 322 17.97 -10.68 -3.44
C LEU A 322 17.87 -9.76 -4.66
N GLN A 323 18.96 -9.60 -5.42
CA GLN A 323 18.97 -8.83 -6.66
C GLN A 323 18.10 -9.46 -7.76
N TYR A 324 18.12 -10.80 -7.91
CA TYR A 324 17.23 -11.50 -8.84
C TYR A 324 15.76 -11.30 -8.49
N ILE A 325 15.39 -11.41 -7.21
CA ILE A 325 14.03 -11.16 -6.75
C ILE A 325 13.64 -9.70 -7.04
N SER A 326 14.50 -8.74 -6.70
CA SER A 326 14.27 -7.31 -6.91
C SER A 326 14.09 -6.99 -8.40
N TRP A 327 14.91 -7.54 -9.26
CA TRP A 327 14.82 -7.40 -10.70
C TRP A 327 13.51 -7.98 -11.24
N ALA A 328 13.13 -9.20 -10.82
CA ALA A 328 11.87 -9.81 -11.21
C ALA A 328 10.64 -9.01 -10.75
N LEU A 329 10.74 -8.27 -9.64
CA LEU A 329 9.71 -7.38 -9.12
C LEU A 329 9.72 -5.96 -9.74
N GLY A 330 10.50 -5.74 -10.80
CA GLY A 330 10.52 -4.48 -11.54
C GLY A 330 11.24 -3.32 -10.84
N LYS A 331 12.17 -3.60 -9.90
CA LYS A 331 12.94 -2.57 -9.17
C LYS A 331 14.17 -2.06 -9.94
N ASP A 332 14.18 -2.22 -11.25
CA ASP A 332 15.16 -1.70 -12.22
C ASP A 332 14.80 -0.30 -12.76
N SER A 333 13.78 0.36 -12.19
CA SER A 333 13.24 1.62 -12.70
C SER A 333 14.10 2.86 -12.36
N ASN A 334 15.17 2.74 -11.59
CA ASN A 334 16.09 3.85 -11.32
C ASN A 334 17.18 3.86 -12.41
N GLU A 335 17.16 4.88 -13.28
CA GLU A 335 18.06 4.98 -14.45
C GLU A 335 19.55 4.93 -14.09
N GLU A 336 19.96 5.52 -12.96
CA GLU A 336 21.36 5.49 -12.52
C GLU A 336 21.88 4.09 -12.17
N LYS A 337 21.01 3.19 -11.73
CA LYS A 337 21.37 1.83 -11.29
C LYS A 337 21.00 0.75 -12.30
N LYS A 338 20.22 1.10 -13.29
CA LYS A 338 19.71 0.18 -14.30
C LYS A 338 20.84 -0.51 -15.05
N ALA A 339 21.83 0.24 -15.50
CA ALA A 339 22.96 -0.27 -16.25
C ALA A 339 23.83 -1.25 -15.44
N ASP A 340 24.05 -0.98 -14.15
CA ASP A 340 24.82 -1.85 -13.27
C ASP A 340 24.05 -3.14 -12.97
N LEU A 341 22.74 -3.04 -12.73
CA LEU A 341 21.89 -4.20 -12.49
C LEU A 341 21.72 -5.06 -13.74
N GLU A 342 21.51 -4.45 -14.91
CA GLU A 342 21.47 -5.19 -16.19
C GLU A 342 22.79 -5.90 -16.48
N THR A 343 23.92 -5.26 -16.25
CA THR A 343 25.24 -5.87 -16.38
C THR A 343 25.40 -7.07 -15.44
N PHE A 344 24.97 -6.90 -14.18
CA PHE A 344 25.00 -8.00 -13.21
C PHE A 344 24.11 -9.18 -13.65
N ILE A 345 22.85 -8.91 -14.06
CA ILE A 345 21.93 -9.95 -14.53
C ILE A 345 22.48 -10.67 -15.74
N ASN A 346 23.00 -9.95 -16.74
CA ASN A 346 23.62 -10.54 -17.94
C ASN A 346 24.78 -11.48 -17.59
N ASN A 347 25.62 -11.08 -16.63
CA ASN A 347 26.81 -11.84 -16.25
C ASN A 347 26.50 -13.09 -15.39
N THR A 348 25.43 -13.04 -14.58
CA THR A 348 25.16 -14.07 -13.57
C THR A 348 23.94 -14.94 -13.86
N LEU A 349 22.90 -14.41 -14.52
CA LEU A 349 21.71 -15.14 -14.94
C LEU A 349 21.83 -15.60 -16.41
N GLY A 350 22.37 -14.76 -17.29
CA GLY A 350 22.51 -15.05 -18.73
C GLY A 350 21.14 -15.33 -19.36
N SER A 351 21.01 -16.45 -20.09
CA SER A 351 19.74 -16.88 -20.70
C SER A 351 18.73 -17.49 -19.72
N GLY A 352 19.04 -17.49 -18.43
CA GLY A 352 18.16 -18.02 -17.39
C GLY A 352 16.92 -17.18 -17.13
N SER A 353 16.07 -17.64 -16.22
CA SER A 353 14.86 -16.94 -15.80
C SER A 353 14.66 -16.99 -14.29
N VAL A 354 13.93 -15.99 -13.79
CA VAL A 354 13.50 -15.90 -12.38
C VAL A 354 11.99 -15.94 -12.36
N GLU A 355 11.42 -16.87 -11.60
CA GLU A 355 9.98 -16.92 -11.30
C GLU A 355 9.74 -16.57 -9.84
N VAL A 356 8.83 -15.62 -9.58
CA VAL A 356 8.45 -15.19 -8.24
C VAL A 356 6.94 -15.40 -8.06
N ALA A 357 6.58 -16.35 -7.21
CA ALA A 357 5.19 -16.63 -6.84
C ALA A 357 4.80 -15.83 -5.59
N ILE A 358 3.75 -15.03 -5.69
CA ILE A 358 3.29 -14.09 -4.68
C ILE A 358 1.84 -14.38 -4.33
N ILE A 359 1.49 -14.30 -3.06
CA ILE A 359 0.10 -14.24 -2.62
C ILE A 359 -0.21 -12.78 -2.30
N LYS A 360 -1.21 -12.22 -2.98
CA LYS A 360 -1.71 -10.87 -2.71
C LYS A 360 -3.20 -10.95 -2.35
N THR A 361 -3.53 -10.64 -1.10
CA THR A 361 -4.90 -10.68 -0.59
C THR A 361 -5.60 -12.02 -0.90
N GLY A 362 -4.87 -13.13 -0.74
CA GLY A 362 -5.36 -14.48 -1.02
C GLY A 362 -5.23 -14.94 -2.47
N THR A 363 -5.03 -14.03 -3.43
CA THR A 363 -4.89 -14.36 -4.86
C THR A 363 -3.45 -14.67 -5.23
N PRO A 364 -3.16 -15.81 -5.88
CA PRO A 364 -1.81 -16.12 -6.36
C PRO A 364 -1.47 -15.30 -7.61
N HIS A 365 -0.25 -14.75 -7.63
CA HIS A 365 0.36 -14.10 -8.79
C HIS A 365 1.71 -14.76 -9.03
N ILE A 366 2.04 -15.05 -10.26
CA ILE A 366 3.37 -15.58 -10.63
C ILE A 366 3.97 -14.65 -11.66
N ILE A 367 5.15 -14.14 -11.36
CA ILE A 367 5.92 -13.29 -12.24
C ILE A 367 7.08 -14.11 -12.77
N LYS A 368 7.29 -14.11 -14.09
CA LYS A 368 8.43 -14.74 -14.75
C LYS A 368 9.19 -13.71 -15.55
N ARG A 369 10.47 -13.58 -15.31
CA ARG A 369 11.33 -12.65 -16.02
C ARG A 369 12.62 -13.34 -16.50
N SER A 370 12.92 -13.16 -17.78
CA SER A 370 14.21 -13.41 -18.41
C SER A 370 14.71 -12.13 -19.09
N ILE A 371 15.86 -12.15 -19.70
CA ILE A 371 16.35 -10.99 -20.48
C ILE A 371 15.41 -10.67 -21.63
N ASP A 372 14.84 -11.71 -22.28
CA ASP A 372 14.03 -11.57 -23.49
C ASP A 372 12.51 -11.54 -23.21
N SER A 373 12.05 -11.91 -22.01
CA SER A 373 10.64 -12.02 -21.70
C SER A 373 10.30 -11.57 -20.29
N TYR A 374 9.14 -10.90 -20.16
CA TYR A 374 8.59 -10.49 -18.87
C TYR A 374 7.08 -10.72 -18.86
N GLU A 375 6.64 -11.68 -18.05
CA GLU A 375 5.28 -12.20 -18.05
C GLU A 375 4.73 -12.29 -16.62
N ILE A 376 3.42 -12.15 -16.50
CA ILE A 376 2.67 -12.30 -15.23
C ILE A 376 1.50 -13.25 -15.44
N LYS A 377 1.22 -14.07 -14.42
CA LYS A 377 0.04 -14.92 -14.34
C LYS A 377 -0.71 -14.59 -13.06
N ILE A 378 -2.02 -14.31 -13.16
CA ILE A 378 -2.88 -13.91 -12.03
C ILE A 378 -3.96 -14.98 -11.83
N GLY A 379 -4.05 -15.55 -10.64
CA GLY A 379 -5.02 -16.60 -10.32
C GLY A 379 -4.87 -17.83 -11.22
N ASN A 380 -5.93 -18.19 -11.89
CA ASN A 380 -5.99 -19.31 -12.84
C ASN A 380 -5.83 -18.89 -14.32
N ASP A 381 -5.60 -17.59 -14.58
CA ASP A 381 -5.42 -17.07 -15.93
C ASP A 381 -4.14 -17.59 -16.59
N GLY A 382 -4.04 -17.41 -17.92
CA GLY A 382 -2.81 -17.70 -18.66
C GLY A 382 -1.72 -16.67 -18.42
N TRP A 383 -0.52 -16.93 -18.93
CA TRP A 383 0.58 -15.98 -18.94
C TRP A 383 0.26 -14.76 -19.82
N GLN A 384 0.53 -13.56 -19.32
CA GLN A 384 0.34 -12.30 -20.01
C GLN A 384 1.64 -11.49 -20.02
N PRO A 385 2.02 -10.88 -21.15
CA PRO A 385 3.15 -9.97 -21.19
C PRO A 385 2.96 -8.81 -20.22
N THR A 386 4.03 -8.35 -19.59
CA THR A 386 4.01 -7.26 -18.61
C THR A 386 5.28 -6.39 -18.72
N ASN A 387 5.40 -5.40 -17.86
CA ASN A 387 6.57 -4.54 -17.73
C ASN A 387 6.83 -4.17 -16.26
N SER A 388 7.99 -3.56 -15.98
CA SER A 388 8.38 -3.19 -14.63
C SER A 388 7.38 -2.27 -13.94
N GLN A 389 6.80 -1.29 -14.64
CA GLN A 389 5.83 -0.35 -14.09
C GLN A 389 4.54 -1.05 -13.65
N ASN A 390 4.01 -1.96 -14.47
CA ASN A 390 2.83 -2.74 -14.14
C ASN A 390 3.06 -3.65 -12.95
N VAL A 391 4.21 -4.35 -12.91
CA VAL A 391 4.54 -5.24 -11.79
C VAL A 391 4.70 -4.45 -10.50
N VAL A 392 5.39 -3.30 -10.52
CA VAL A 392 5.53 -2.42 -9.34
C VAL A 392 4.16 -1.90 -8.87
N ALA A 393 3.25 -1.53 -9.77
CA ALA A 393 1.90 -1.08 -9.44
C ALA A 393 1.05 -2.22 -8.81
N ILE A 394 1.19 -3.43 -9.33
CA ILE A 394 0.47 -4.61 -8.82
C ILE A 394 1.11 -5.10 -7.51
N ILE A 395 2.44 -5.29 -7.49
CA ILE A 395 3.18 -5.87 -6.38
C ILE A 395 4.04 -4.77 -5.75
N ARG A 396 3.56 -4.17 -4.71
CA ARG A 396 4.29 -3.15 -3.96
C ARG A 396 5.29 -3.83 -3.03
N ALA A 397 6.52 -4.04 -3.49
CA ALA A 397 7.62 -4.49 -2.68
C ALA A 397 8.64 -3.36 -2.52
N ASP A 398 9.33 -3.25 -1.38
CA ASP A 398 10.48 -2.39 -1.22
C ASP A 398 11.76 -3.23 -1.26
N SER A 399 12.77 -2.75 -1.98
CA SER A 399 14.05 -3.44 -2.08
C SER A 399 15.19 -2.44 -2.00
N PHE A 400 16.19 -2.77 -1.17
CA PHE A 400 17.39 -1.96 -0.93
C PHE A 400 18.62 -2.84 -1.05
N ALA A 401 19.56 -2.42 -1.89
CA ALA A 401 20.86 -3.05 -2.05
C ALA A 401 21.78 -2.66 -0.86
N GLN A 402 22.90 -3.38 -0.74
CA GLN A 402 23.92 -3.12 0.29
C GLN A 402 24.35 -1.63 0.29
N LYS A 403 24.34 -1.01 1.47
CA LYS A 403 24.67 0.41 1.69
C LYS A 403 23.75 1.40 0.97
N GLU A 404 22.61 0.96 0.48
CA GLU A 404 21.68 1.84 -0.21
C GLU A 404 20.93 2.77 0.74
N LEU A 405 20.65 2.34 1.96
CA LEU A 405 19.98 3.15 2.97
C LEU A 405 20.83 4.37 3.40
N SER A 406 22.16 4.30 3.27
CA SER A 406 23.08 5.38 3.67
C SER A 406 23.67 6.19 2.51
N LYS A 407 23.64 5.70 1.26
CA LYS A 407 24.36 6.30 0.11
C LYS A 407 23.75 7.54 -0.52
N HIS A 408 22.49 7.89 -0.26
CA HIS A 408 21.82 8.99 -0.93
C HIS A 408 22.15 10.36 -0.32
N GLU A 409 23.31 10.92 -0.65
CA GLU A 409 23.80 12.20 -0.13
C GLU A 409 23.07 13.44 -0.68
N LYS A 410 22.41 13.37 -1.84
CA LYS A 410 21.92 14.59 -2.53
C LYS A 410 20.44 14.88 -2.40
N ASP A 411 19.60 13.92 -2.01
CA ASP A 411 18.14 14.16 -1.90
C ASP A 411 17.45 13.23 -0.90
N LYS A 412 17.90 13.31 0.37
CA LYS A 412 17.35 12.50 1.47
C LYS A 412 15.88 12.84 1.74
N THR A 413 15.49 14.08 1.54
CA THR A 413 14.11 14.55 1.75
C THR A 413 13.19 13.95 0.70
N ALA A 414 13.57 13.92 -0.58
CA ALA A 414 12.77 13.30 -1.64
C ALA A 414 12.62 11.78 -1.44
N GLN A 415 13.65 11.10 -0.94
CA GLN A 415 13.56 9.67 -0.62
C GLN A 415 12.59 9.41 0.53
N LEU A 416 12.66 10.18 1.61
CA LEU A 416 11.72 10.11 2.73
C LEU A 416 10.30 10.42 2.29
N THR A 417 10.11 11.43 1.46
CA THR A 417 8.83 11.78 0.86
C THR A 417 8.23 10.59 0.11
N ARG A 418 9.01 9.94 -0.77
CA ARG A 418 8.56 8.74 -1.49
C ARG A 418 8.19 7.58 -0.56
N ILE A 419 8.97 7.36 0.50
CA ILE A 419 8.68 6.31 1.49
C ILE A 419 7.35 6.59 2.20
N ILE A 420 7.11 7.83 2.61
CA ILE A 420 5.86 8.23 3.27
C ILE A 420 4.68 8.19 2.30
N GLU A 421 4.83 8.70 1.09
CA GLU A 421 3.80 8.62 0.04
C GLU A 421 3.46 7.16 -0.29
N ASN A 422 4.44 6.28 -0.36
CA ASN A 422 4.23 4.85 -0.54
C ASN A 422 3.46 4.20 0.63
N ALA A 423 3.65 4.71 1.85
CA ALA A 423 2.92 4.22 3.03
C ALA A 423 1.41 4.51 2.95
N VAL A 424 1.02 5.59 2.28
CA VAL A 424 -0.40 6.01 2.17
C VAL A 424 -1.16 5.28 1.05
N ASN A 425 -0.49 4.35 0.37
CA ASN A 425 -1.13 3.44 -0.59
C ASN A 425 -1.73 4.13 -1.84
N ASN A 426 -2.80 3.53 -2.42
CA ASN A 426 -3.47 3.99 -3.65
C ASN A 426 -4.07 5.41 -3.56
N GLY A 427 -4.21 5.97 -2.37
CA GLY A 427 -4.78 7.30 -2.14
C GLY A 427 -3.97 8.41 -2.78
N VAL A 428 -2.65 8.42 -2.57
CA VAL A 428 -1.73 9.44 -3.13
C VAL A 428 -1.72 9.39 -4.65
N GLU A 429 -1.56 8.21 -5.23
CA GLU A 429 -1.57 8.03 -6.69
C GLU A 429 -2.90 8.45 -7.33
N SER A 430 -4.02 8.13 -6.66
CA SER A 430 -5.34 8.55 -7.13
C SER A 430 -5.48 10.07 -7.13
N ILE A 431 -5.04 10.76 -6.07
CA ILE A 431 -5.11 12.21 -5.99
C ILE A 431 -4.14 12.86 -6.99
N LYS A 432 -2.91 12.37 -7.14
CA LYS A 432 -1.95 12.86 -8.13
C LYS A 432 -2.49 12.75 -9.56
N ARG A 433 -3.17 11.66 -9.90
CA ARG A 433 -3.85 11.51 -11.18
C ARG A 433 -4.96 12.55 -11.37
N GLN A 434 -5.82 12.75 -10.36
CA GLN A 434 -6.87 13.77 -10.41
C GLN A 434 -6.29 15.19 -10.57
N ILE A 435 -5.17 15.50 -9.92
CA ILE A 435 -4.44 16.77 -10.07
C ILE A 435 -3.96 16.93 -11.52
N THR A 436 -3.42 15.89 -12.14
CA THR A 436 -2.97 15.90 -13.54
C THR A 436 -4.15 16.10 -14.51
N GLU A 437 -5.24 15.36 -14.34
CA GLU A 437 -6.46 15.49 -15.13
C GLU A 437 -7.08 16.89 -15.01
N ASN A 438 -7.13 17.43 -13.79
CA ASN A 438 -7.59 18.80 -13.54
C ASN A 438 -6.67 19.82 -14.21
N GLY A 439 -5.34 19.65 -14.20
CA GLY A 439 -4.41 20.51 -14.90
C GLY A 439 -4.62 20.55 -16.42
N ASN A 440 -4.87 19.40 -17.04
CA ASN A 440 -5.20 19.33 -18.47
C ASN A 440 -6.49 20.07 -18.80
N LYS A 441 -7.53 19.92 -17.97
CA LYS A 441 -8.79 20.67 -18.12
C LYS A 441 -8.58 22.18 -17.94
N ILE A 442 -7.73 22.62 -17.03
CA ILE A 442 -7.40 24.03 -16.86
C ILE A 442 -6.77 24.59 -18.15
N LYS A 443 -5.81 23.90 -18.75
CA LYS A 443 -5.19 24.32 -20.01
C LYS A 443 -6.20 24.45 -21.15
N GLU A 444 -7.08 23.48 -21.29
CA GLU A 444 -8.16 23.47 -22.29
C GLU A 444 -9.11 24.66 -22.10
N VAL A 445 -9.59 24.87 -20.87
CA VAL A 445 -10.54 25.95 -20.57
C VAL A 445 -9.86 27.32 -20.65
N ALA A 446 -8.58 27.45 -20.31
CA ALA A 446 -7.82 28.69 -20.49
C ALA A 446 -7.71 29.08 -21.97
N ALA A 447 -7.38 28.16 -22.86
CA ALA A 447 -7.34 28.40 -24.29
C ALA A 447 -8.74 28.80 -24.86
N SER A 448 -9.79 28.15 -24.37
CA SER A 448 -11.18 28.52 -24.74
C SER A 448 -11.51 29.93 -24.25
N TYR A 449 -11.06 30.33 -23.06
CA TYR A 449 -11.27 31.69 -22.53
C TYR A 449 -10.52 32.76 -23.35
N GLU A 450 -9.31 32.51 -23.78
CA GLU A 450 -8.55 33.38 -24.68
C GLU A 450 -9.26 33.56 -26.03
N THR A 451 -9.78 32.47 -26.59
CA THR A 451 -10.59 32.49 -27.82
C THR A 451 -11.85 33.33 -27.61
N TYR A 452 -12.52 33.16 -26.48
CA TYR A 452 -13.69 33.96 -26.10
C TYR A 452 -13.36 35.46 -26.10
N LEU A 453 -12.29 35.88 -25.47
CA LEU A 453 -11.86 37.28 -25.40
C LEU A 453 -11.49 37.86 -26.79
N SER A 454 -10.82 37.08 -27.62
CA SER A 454 -10.52 37.44 -29.00
C SER A 454 -11.81 37.63 -29.82
N ASN A 455 -12.78 36.76 -29.62
CA ASN A 455 -14.09 36.85 -30.25
C ASN A 455 -14.89 38.09 -29.80
N VAL A 456 -14.83 38.45 -28.50
CA VAL A 456 -15.43 39.70 -27.98
C VAL A 456 -14.85 40.91 -28.66
N LYS A 457 -13.54 41.02 -28.78
CA LYS A 457 -12.85 42.12 -29.46
C LYS A 457 -13.25 42.19 -30.93
N SER A 458 -13.18 41.07 -31.65
CA SER A 458 -13.59 40.99 -33.05
C SER A 458 -15.04 41.43 -33.25
N CYS A 459 -15.94 41.11 -32.33
CA CYS A 459 -17.34 41.51 -32.39
C CYS A 459 -17.53 43.05 -32.20
N GLU A 460 -16.70 43.68 -31.36
CA GLU A 460 -16.68 45.15 -31.18
C GLU A 460 -16.10 45.85 -32.40
N ASP A 461 -14.99 45.33 -32.98
CA ASP A 461 -14.40 45.89 -34.21
C ASP A 461 -15.38 45.80 -35.38
N LEU A 462 -16.06 44.68 -35.58
CA LEU A 462 -17.10 44.51 -36.56
C LEU A 462 -18.29 45.44 -36.36
N LYS A 463 -18.72 45.67 -35.11
CA LYS A 463 -19.76 46.65 -34.77
C LYS A 463 -19.40 48.05 -35.24
N THR A 464 -18.20 48.50 -34.96
CA THR A 464 -17.69 49.83 -35.42
C THR A 464 -17.67 49.97 -36.94
N GLN A 465 -17.24 48.88 -37.65
CA GLN A 465 -17.26 48.86 -39.10
C GLN A 465 -18.68 48.88 -39.67
N ILE A 466 -19.61 48.17 -39.08
CA ILE A 466 -21.03 48.16 -39.44
C ILE A 466 -21.63 49.57 -39.31
N GLU A 467 -21.45 50.23 -38.15
CA GLU A 467 -21.91 51.58 -37.87
C GLU A 467 -21.40 52.59 -38.90
N SER A 468 -20.10 52.51 -39.26
CA SER A 468 -19.49 53.34 -40.28
C SER A 468 -20.12 53.13 -41.67
N LEU A 469 -20.37 51.87 -42.08
CA LEU A 469 -21.03 51.60 -43.38
C LEU A 469 -22.49 52.07 -43.40
N GLU A 470 -23.22 51.87 -42.29
CA GLU A 470 -24.59 52.35 -42.17
C GLU A 470 -24.73 53.87 -42.35
N GLU A 471 -23.80 54.66 -41.77
CA GLU A 471 -23.76 56.10 -41.93
C GLU A 471 -23.40 56.55 -43.37
N GLN A 472 -22.47 55.79 -44.03
CA GLN A 472 -22.13 56.01 -45.46
C GLN A 472 -23.36 55.75 -46.34
N ILE A 473 -24.04 54.63 -46.14
CA ILE A 473 -25.28 54.27 -46.87
C ILE A 473 -26.39 55.34 -46.64
N LYS A 474 -26.52 55.85 -45.44
CA LYS A 474 -27.45 56.93 -45.12
C LYS A 474 -27.11 58.19 -45.88
N SER A 475 -25.83 58.63 -45.90
CA SER A 475 -25.39 59.79 -46.65
C SER A 475 -25.64 59.69 -48.14
N LEU A 476 -25.38 58.53 -48.76
CA LEU A 476 -25.67 58.29 -50.15
C LEU A 476 -27.17 58.24 -50.47
N ASN A 477 -28.02 57.71 -49.55
CA ASN A 477 -29.45 57.77 -49.68
C ASN A 477 -30.01 59.23 -49.64
N GLU A 478 -29.37 60.11 -48.84
CA GLU A 478 -29.72 61.56 -48.82
C GLU A 478 -29.38 62.25 -50.15
N GLN A 479 -28.35 61.83 -50.87
CA GLN A 479 -27.95 62.36 -52.16
C GLN A 479 -28.96 61.97 -53.29
N LEU A 480 -29.82 60.94 -53.02
CA LEU A 480 -30.90 60.54 -53.92
C LEU A 480 -32.17 61.35 -53.71
N ALA A 481 -32.17 62.50 -53.00
CA ALA A 481 -33.35 63.30 -52.69
C ALA A 481 -34.09 63.78 -53.90
N ASP A 482 -33.45 63.97 -55.08
CA ASP A 482 -34.01 64.40 -56.32
C ASP A 482 -34.65 63.27 -57.16
N VAL A 483 -34.57 62.00 -56.69
CA VAL A 483 -35.24 60.84 -57.37
C VAL A 483 -36.78 60.92 -57.10
N PRO A 484 -37.65 60.67 -58.05
CA PRO A 484 -39.07 60.58 -57.86
C PRO A 484 -39.47 59.74 -56.65
N SER A 485 -40.40 60.22 -55.79
CA SER A 485 -40.72 59.72 -54.46
C SER A 485 -41.03 58.18 -54.42
N GLY A 486 -41.66 57.68 -55.45
CA GLY A 486 -41.94 56.25 -55.65
C GLY A 486 -40.67 55.38 -55.86
N ASP A 487 -39.79 55.79 -56.80
CA ASP A 487 -38.53 55.05 -57.07
C ASP A 487 -37.54 55.23 -55.90
N GLN A 488 -37.50 56.38 -55.29
CA GLN A 488 -36.68 56.68 -54.10
C GLN A 488 -37.02 55.71 -52.92
N ALA A 489 -38.31 55.48 -52.67
CA ALA A 489 -38.78 54.58 -51.63
C ALA A 489 -38.37 53.13 -51.95
N ILE A 490 -38.48 52.71 -53.22
CA ILE A 490 -38.03 51.32 -53.63
C ILE A 490 -36.50 51.16 -53.45
N ILE A 491 -35.72 52.17 -53.95
CA ILE A 491 -34.24 52.12 -53.81
C ILE A 491 -33.79 52.13 -52.32
N LYS A 492 -34.45 52.96 -51.53
CA LYS A 492 -34.18 53.02 -50.08
C LYS A 492 -34.56 51.74 -49.34
N ASN A 493 -35.75 51.20 -49.68
CA ASN A 493 -36.22 49.95 -49.05
C ASN A 493 -35.36 48.76 -49.42
N ASN A 494 -34.55 48.81 -50.48
CA ASN A 494 -33.62 47.73 -50.79
C ASN A 494 -32.62 47.50 -49.65
N THR A 495 -32.27 48.48 -48.82
CA THR A 495 -31.47 48.30 -47.60
C THR A 495 -32.19 47.45 -46.56
N LEU A 496 -33.48 47.74 -46.39
CA LEU A 496 -34.34 47.00 -45.40
C LEU A 496 -34.48 45.53 -45.83
N VAL A 497 -34.68 45.29 -47.15
CA VAL A 497 -34.77 43.93 -47.71
C VAL A 497 -33.45 43.18 -47.62
N ALA A 498 -32.33 43.88 -47.81
CA ALA A 498 -31.01 43.27 -47.61
C ALA A 498 -30.78 42.86 -46.13
N ASN A 499 -31.23 43.69 -45.17
CA ASN A 499 -31.21 43.37 -43.74
C ASN A 499 -32.10 42.16 -43.41
N GLU A 500 -33.32 42.11 -43.96
CA GLU A 500 -34.24 40.96 -43.80
C GLU A 500 -33.61 39.64 -44.35
N LYS A 501 -32.97 39.72 -45.53
CA LYS A 501 -32.22 38.57 -46.10
C LYS A 501 -31.08 38.11 -45.17
N SER A 502 -30.38 39.07 -44.51
CA SER A 502 -29.35 38.77 -43.54
C SER A 502 -29.88 38.08 -42.27
N VAL A 503 -31.08 38.54 -41.79
CA VAL A 503 -31.73 37.88 -40.64
C VAL A 503 -32.09 36.43 -40.93
N ILE A 504 -32.63 36.14 -42.15
CA ILE A 504 -32.94 34.77 -42.58
C ILE A 504 -31.66 33.91 -42.58
N LYS A 505 -30.58 34.42 -43.17
CA LYS A 505 -29.30 33.74 -43.31
C LYS A 505 -28.65 33.50 -41.92
N SER A 506 -28.73 34.49 -41.03
CA SER A 506 -28.25 34.36 -39.64
C SER A 506 -29.01 33.27 -38.88
N SER A 507 -30.36 33.27 -38.99
CA SER A 507 -31.20 32.21 -38.40
C SER A 507 -30.84 30.82 -38.93
N GLU A 508 -30.63 30.67 -40.22
CA GLU A 508 -30.20 29.39 -40.83
C GLU A 508 -28.86 28.92 -40.32
N THR A 509 -27.90 29.86 -40.18
CA THR A 509 -26.57 29.54 -39.64
C THR A 509 -26.66 29.08 -38.19
N GLN A 510 -27.47 29.78 -37.35
CA GLN A 510 -27.69 29.38 -35.97
C GLN A 510 -28.36 28.02 -35.85
N ILE A 511 -29.45 27.79 -36.59
CA ILE A 511 -30.18 26.52 -36.58
C ILE A 511 -29.27 25.36 -37.08
N THR A 512 -28.52 25.59 -38.16
CA THR A 512 -27.57 24.60 -38.67
C THR A 512 -26.47 24.30 -37.63
N GLY A 513 -25.92 25.32 -36.96
CA GLY A 513 -24.93 25.15 -35.92
C GLY A 513 -25.45 24.32 -34.74
N LEU A 514 -26.66 24.63 -34.27
CA LEU A 514 -27.32 23.88 -33.18
C LEU A 514 -27.64 22.44 -33.60
N THR A 515 -28.14 22.25 -34.84
CA THR A 515 -28.41 20.91 -35.37
C THR A 515 -27.15 20.06 -35.43
N ASN A 516 -26.02 20.61 -35.89
CA ASN A 516 -24.74 19.94 -35.93
C ASN A 516 -24.22 19.58 -34.51
N GLN A 517 -24.46 20.45 -33.52
CA GLN A 517 -24.15 20.15 -32.12
C GLN A 517 -24.99 18.98 -31.56
N ILE A 518 -26.31 18.99 -31.87
CA ILE A 518 -27.20 17.88 -31.51
C ILE A 518 -26.74 16.58 -32.20
N ASP A 519 -26.37 16.63 -33.48
CA ASP A 519 -25.86 15.47 -34.20
C ASP A 519 -24.57 14.95 -33.62
N ASN A 520 -23.67 15.82 -33.24
CA ASN A 520 -22.43 15.44 -32.57
C ASN A 520 -22.70 14.78 -31.20
N ILE A 521 -23.64 15.29 -30.41
CA ILE A 521 -24.07 14.67 -29.15
C ILE A 521 -24.72 13.31 -29.42
N LEU A 522 -25.57 13.17 -30.41
CA LEU A 522 -26.24 11.90 -30.77
C LEU A 522 -25.26 10.83 -31.26
N ILE A 523 -24.20 11.23 -31.98
CA ILE A 523 -23.18 10.33 -32.52
C ILE A 523 -22.12 9.95 -31.45
N ASN A 524 -21.61 10.92 -30.73
CA ASN A 524 -20.47 10.75 -29.81
C ASN A 524 -20.87 10.67 -28.34
N GLY A 525 -22.14 10.97 -28.01
CA GLY A 525 -22.67 10.87 -26.65
C GLY A 525 -22.77 9.40 -26.18
N ASN A 526 -22.50 9.15 -24.94
CA ASN A 526 -22.65 7.81 -24.38
C ASN A 526 -24.11 7.56 -23.95
N PHE A 527 -24.90 7.06 -24.89
CA PHE A 527 -26.32 6.66 -24.68
C PHE A 527 -26.46 5.15 -24.45
N ASN A 528 -25.40 4.51 -23.95
CA ASN A 528 -25.41 3.07 -23.69
C ASN A 528 -26.13 2.76 -22.36
N SER A 529 -26.74 1.59 -22.32
CA SER A 529 -27.28 1.05 -21.08
C SER A 529 -26.19 0.82 -20.04
N LEU A 530 -26.56 0.92 -18.76
CA LEU A 530 -25.62 0.69 -17.66
C LEU A 530 -25.19 -0.78 -17.63
N LEU A 531 -23.88 -1.02 -17.80
CA LEU A 531 -23.31 -2.37 -17.76
C LEU A 531 -22.94 -2.75 -16.33
N TYR A 532 -23.37 -3.94 -15.89
CA TYR A 532 -22.99 -4.54 -14.60
C TYR A 532 -23.05 -6.07 -14.68
N GLU A 533 -22.24 -6.72 -13.85
CA GLU A 533 -22.21 -8.19 -13.71
C GLU A 533 -22.94 -8.61 -12.43
N GLU A 534 -24.01 -9.36 -12.57
CA GLU A 534 -24.87 -9.78 -11.44
C GLU A 534 -24.13 -10.56 -10.36
N GLY A 535 -23.10 -11.33 -10.75
CA GLY A 535 -22.27 -12.09 -9.82
C GLY A 535 -21.38 -11.24 -8.90
N ASN A 536 -21.17 -9.96 -9.24
CA ASN A 536 -20.27 -9.06 -8.53
C ASN A 536 -21.00 -8.03 -7.64
N ILE A 537 -22.32 -8.12 -7.53
CA ILE A 537 -23.14 -7.17 -6.77
C ILE A 537 -23.99 -7.87 -5.71
N ARG A 538 -24.10 -7.24 -4.52
CA ARG A 538 -24.86 -7.78 -3.39
C ARG A 538 -26.39 -7.59 -3.53
N ASN A 539 -26.82 -6.41 -3.97
CA ASN A 539 -28.22 -6.00 -4.03
C ASN A 539 -28.72 -5.97 -5.48
N THR A 540 -28.74 -7.14 -6.15
CA THR A 540 -29.02 -7.28 -7.58
C THR A 540 -30.39 -6.72 -8.00
N ALA A 541 -31.43 -6.88 -7.17
CA ALA A 541 -32.78 -6.38 -7.47
C ALA A 541 -32.83 -4.84 -7.49
N GLU A 542 -32.16 -4.19 -6.54
CA GLU A 542 -32.10 -2.73 -6.43
C GLU A 542 -31.23 -2.14 -7.54
N VAL A 543 -30.11 -2.79 -7.88
CA VAL A 543 -29.25 -2.36 -9.01
C VAL A 543 -29.98 -2.50 -10.33
N LYS A 544 -30.76 -3.56 -10.55
CA LYS A 544 -31.63 -3.72 -11.74
C LYS A 544 -32.66 -2.60 -11.85
N LYS A 545 -33.31 -2.22 -10.76
CA LYS A 545 -34.26 -1.09 -10.74
C LYS A 545 -33.56 0.23 -11.05
N TYR A 546 -32.39 0.47 -10.46
CA TYR A 546 -31.60 1.66 -10.72
C TYR A 546 -31.15 1.73 -12.19
N ALA A 547 -30.64 0.63 -12.74
CA ALA A 547 -30.23 0.55 -14.14
C ALA A 547 -31.41 0.78 -15.11
N ALA A 548 -32.59 0.21 -14.83
CA ALA A 548 -33.79 0.47 -15.62
C ALA A 548 -34.20 1.94 -15.59
N SER A 549 -34.15 2.60 -14.42
CA SER A 549 -34.43 4.05 -14.32
C SER A 549 -33.37 4.89 -15.04
N HIS A 550 -32.11 4.49 -15.00
CA HIS A 550 -31.05 5.14 -15.76
C HIS A 550 -31.31 5.03 -17.27
N ASP A 551 -31.63 3.83 -17.77
CA ASP A 551 -31.89 3.58 -19.19
C ASP A 551 -33.12 4.34 -19.69
N GLU A 552 -34.16 4.50 -18.86
CA GLU A 552 -35.32 5.32 -19.14
C GLU A 552 -34.96 6.81 -19.28
N ILE A 553 -34.08 7.34 -18.39
CA ILE A 553 -33.59 8.73 -18.51
C ILE A 553 -32.76 8.90 -19.80
N ILE A 554 -31.84 7.99 -20.10
CA ILE A 554 -31.01 8.03 -21.31
C ILE A 554 -31.86 8.01 -22.55
N LYS A 555 -32.89 7.15 -22.60
CA LYS A 555 -33.88 7.08 -23.70
C LYS A 555 -34.62 8.39 -23.84
N SER A 556 -35.15 8.95 -22.74
CA SER A 556 -35.89 10.23 -22.78
C SER A 556 -35.02 11.40 -23.24
N LEU A 557 -33.75 11.45 -22.84
CA LEU A 557 -32.80 12.47 -23.31
C LEU A 557 -32.54 12.34 -24.82
N LYS A 558 -32.39 11.13 -25.34
CA LYS A 558 -32.19 10.87 -26.77
C LYS A 558 -33.42 11.29 -27.58
N GLU A 559 -34.62 10.90 -27.14
CA GLU A 559 -35.89 11.28 -27.75
C GLU A 559 -36.09 12.81 -27.78
N ALA A 560 -35.72 13.52 -26.69
CA ALA A 560 -35.77 14.97 -26.63
C ALA A 560 -34.81 15.67 -27.63
N LEU A 561 -33.60 15.12 -27.80
CA LEU A 561 -32.64 15.60 -28.79
C LEU A 561 -33.11 15.36 -30.22
N ASP A 562 -33.70 14.20 -30.51
CA ASP A 562 -34.28 13.89 -31.82
C ASP A 562 -35.49 14.78 -32.12
N GLU A 563 -36.37 15.08 -31.14
CA GLU A 563 -37.48 16.00 -31.27
C GLU A 563 -37.01 17.44 -31.51
N ALA A 564 -35.98 17.90 -30.80
CA ALA A 564 -35.39 19.23 -31.00
C ALA A 564 -34.83 19.37 -32.42
N LYS A 565 -34.14 18.33 -32.92
CA LYS A 565 -33.65 18.27 -34.31
C LYS A 565 -34.78 18.31 -35.35
N ALA A 566 -35.86 17.60 -35.10
CA ALA A 566 -37.03 17.61 -35.98
C ALA A 566 -37.69 19.00 -36.02
N LYS A 567 -37.74 19.74 -34.90
CA LYS A 567 -38.27 21.11 -34.84
C LYS A 567 -37.43 22.10 -35.66
N ALA A 568 -36.11 21.87 -35.77
CA ALA A 568 -35.23 22.70 -36.61
C ALA A 568 -35.59 22.67 -38.11
N THR A 569 -36.28 21.63 -38.55
CA THR A 569 -36.79 21.47 -39.92
C THR A 569 -38.31 21.56 -40.00
N SER A 570 -38.96 22.29 -39.10
CA SER A 570 -40.42 22.39 -39.04
C SER A 570 -41.01 23.00 -40.29
N THR A 571 -42.20 22.48 -40.70
CA THR A 571 -42.93 22.97 -41.88
C THR A 571 -43.26 24.46 -41.78
N ASP A 572 -43.50 24.96 -40.57
CA ASP A 572 -43.83 26.40 -40.34
C ASP A 572 -42.64 27.32 -40.60
N LEU A 573 -41.43 26.93 -40.14
CA LEU A 573 -40.22 27.68 -40.42
C LEU A 573 -39.91 27.73 -41.92
N ILE A 574 -40.05 26.60 -42.61
CA ILE A 574 -39.86 26.52 -44.08
C ILE A 574 -40.90 27.35 -44.80
N ALA A 575 -42.19 27.31 -44.40
CA ALA A 575 -43.24 28.07 -45.01
C ALA A 575 -43.05 29.58 -44.83
N ASN A 576 -42.70 30.04 -43.59
CA ASN A 576 -42.41 31.43 -43.27
C ASN A 576 -41.21 31.95 -44.06
N LYS A 577 -40.14 31.17 -44.15
CA LYS A 577 -38.97 31.51 -44.98
C LYS A 577 -39.39 31.67 -46.47
N LYS A 578 -40.18 30.74 -46.99
CA LYS A 578 -40.67 30.81 -48.41
C LYS A 578 -41.48 32.07 -48.60
N SER A 579 -42.44 32.39 -47.71
CA SER A 579 -43.21 33.60 -47.77
C SER A 579 -42.38 34.89 -47.84
N LEU A 580 -41.37 34.99 -46.98
CA LEU A 580 -40.42 36.11 -47.02
C LEU A 580 -39.60 36.15 -48.31
N THR A 581 -39.15 34.98 -48.78
CA THR A 581 -38.36 34.88 -50.01
C THR A 581 -39.18 35.30 -51.25
N ASP A 582 -40.47 34.95 -51.31
CA ASP A 582 -41.37 35.34 -52.35
C ASP A 582 -41.60 36.88 -52.36
N LEU A 583 -41.78 37.51 -51.20
CA LEU A 583 -41.84 38.99 -51.02
C LEU A 583 -40.60 39.70 -51.51
N HIS A 584 -39.38 39.12 -51.09
CA HIS A 584 -38.09 39.66 -51.54
C HIS A 584 -37.96 39.58 -53.08
N GLY A 585 -38.46 38.51 -53.71
CA GLY A 585 -38.45 38.37 -55.18
C GLY A 585 -39.30 39.44 -55.94
N LEU A 586 -40.46 39.77 -55.37
CA LEU A 586 -41.29 40.88 -55.85
C LEU A 586 -40.58 42.23 -55.76
N HIS A 587 -40.01 42.52 -54.63
CA HIS A 587 -39.23 43.78 -54.38
C HIS A 587 -37.98 43.83 -55.26
N ASP A 588 -37.24 42.75 -55.46
CA ASP A 588 -36.06 42.71 -56.32
C ASP A 588 -36.41 43.04 -57.76
N ALA A 589 -37.59 42.59 -58.24
CA ALA A 589 -38.10 42.95 -59.60
C ALA A 589 -38.44 44.46 -59.70
N GLU A 590 -39.21 45.02 -58.77
CA GLU A 590 -39.51 46.46 -58.66
C GLU A 590 -38.19 47.31 -58.54
N TYR A 591 -37.20 46.83 -57.77
CA TYR A 591 -35.90 47.51 -57.63
C TYR A 591 -35.14 47.54 -58.96
N ILE A 592 -35.03 46.48 -59.72
CA ILE A 592 -34.41 46.44 -61.04
C ILE A 592 -35.05 47.45 -61.99
N GLU A 593 -36.40 47.53 -62.06
CA GLU A 593 -37.13 48.50 -62.88
C GLU A 593 -36.88 49.93 -62.38
N ALA A 594 -36.96 50.22 -61.09
CA ALA A 594 -36.70 51.56 -60.52
C ALA A 594 -35.31 52.04 -60.81
N LYS A 595 -34.30 51.16 -60.66
CA LYS A 595 -32.90 51.42 -61.04
C LYS A 595 -32.71 51.74 -62.52
N GLY A 596 -33.35 50.95 -63.41
CA GLY A 596 -33.31 51.17 -64.88
C GLY A 596 -33.89 52.54 -65.35
N ARG A 597 -34.84 53.14 -64.60
CA ARG A 597 -35.37 54.49 -64.80
C ARG A 597 -34.50 55.65 -64.40
N GLN A 598 -33.45 55.37 -63.50
CA GLN A 598 -32.63 56.38 -62.84
C GLN A 598 -31.18 56.44 -63.34
N THR A 599 -30.93 56.47 -64.66
CA THR A 599 -29.64 56.50 -65.35
C THR A 599 -28.74 57.65 -64.89
N LYS A 600 -29.28 58.80 -64.44
CA LYS A 600 -28.53 59.99 -63.94
C LYS A 600 -27.85 59.70 -62.61
N PHE A 601 -28.34 58.76 -61.78
CA PHE A 601 -27.87 58.38 -60.49
C PHE A 601 -27.19 56.98 -60.45
N GLU A 602 -26.91 56.42 -61.67
CA GLU A 602 -26.41 55.04 -61.81
C GLU A 602 -25.20 54.77 -60.94
N GLN A 603 -24.25 55.75 -60.87
CA GLN A 603 -23.02 55.60 -60.09
C GLN A 603 -23.28 55.51 -58.55
N ILE A 604 -24.14 56.37 -58.00
CA ILE A 604 -24.53 56.38 -56.60
C ILE A 604 -25.28 55.09 -56.22
N ILE A 605 -26.17 54.61 -57.10
CA ILE A 605 -26.90 53.37 -56.87
C ILE A 605 -25.97 52.17 -56.90
N LYS A 606 -24.97 52.17 -57.79
CA LYS A 606 -23.93 51.10 -57.80
C LYS A 606 -23.08 51.12 -56.55
N GLU A 607 -22.69 52.29 -56.08
CA GLU A 607 -21.92 52.39 -54.82
C GLU A 607 -22.74 51.94 -53.60
N LEU A 608 -24.03 52.31 -53.54
CA LEU A 608 -24.94 51.78 -52.55
C LEU A 608 -25.05 50.27 -52.56
N GLU A 609 -25.14 49.64 -53.74
CA GLU A 609 -25.19 48.19 -53.88
C GLU A 609 -23.91 47.53 -53.33
N GLU A 610 -22.74 48.09 -53.60
CA GLU A 610 -21.45 47.57 -53.12
C GLU A 610 -21.33 47.72 -51.58
N LEU A 611 -21.71 48.87 -51.00
CA LEU A 611 -21.69 49.07 -49.55
C LEU A 611 -22.70 48.14 -48.82
N ARG A 612 -23.91 47.98 -49.38
CA ARG A 612 -24.94 47.07 -48.81
C ARG A 612 -24.47 45.61 -48.84
N LYS A 613 -23.79 45.19 -49.92
CA LYS A 613 -23.19 43.85 -50.01
C LYS A 613 -22.11 43.67 -48.95
N ARG A 614 -21.24 44.64 -48.73
CA ARG A 614 -20.24 44.60 -47.69
C ARG A 614 -20.83 44.59 -46.32
N LEU A 615 -21.87 45.42 -46.06
CA LEU A 615 -22.58 45.47 -44.80
C LEU A 615 -23.20 44.11 -44.43
N ALA A 616 -23.84 43.45 -45.41
CA ALA A 616 -24.45 42.14 -45.20
C ALA A 616 -23.42 41.08 -44.77
N VAL A 617 -22.23 41.10 -45.37
CA VAL A 617 -21.12 40.17 -44.98
C VAL A 617 -20.65 40.42 -43.54
N LEU A 618 -20.45 41.72 -43.16
CA LEU A 618 -20.01 42.04 -41.80
C LEU A 618 -21.05 41.71 -40.72
N ILE A 619 -22.34 41.90 -41.04
CA ILE A 619 -23.42 41.50 -40.13
C ILE A 619 -23.45 39.97 -39.93
N GLU A 620 -23.28 39.23 -41.02
CA GLU A 620 -23.20 37.76 -40.96
C GLU A 620 -22.03 37.29 -40.11
N ASP A 621 -20.84 37.83 -40.35
CA ASP A 621 -19.63 37.49 -39.56
C ASP A 621 -19.82 37.83 -38.08
N ARG A 622 -20.35 39.02 -37.78
CA ARG A 622 -20.64 39.40 -36.38
C ARG A 622 -21.65 38.46 -35.73
N ASN A 623 -22.73 38.08 -36.41
CA ASN A 623 -23.75 37.16 -35.88
C ASN A 623 -23.17 35.76 -35.64
N ARG A 624 -22.28 35.29 -36.48
CA ARG A 624 -21.55 34.02 -36.26
C ARG A 624 -20.71 34.06 -34.98
N ILE A 625 -19.95 35.15 -34.79
CA ILE A 625 -19.17 35.35 -33.57
C ILE A 625 -20.04 35.45 -32.31
N LEU A 626 -21.14 36.18 -32.39
CA LEU A 626 -22.10 36.29 -31.27
C LEU A 626 -22.68 34.93 -30.85
N ALA A 627 -22.99 34.05 -31.79
CA ALA A 627 -23.43 32.68 -31.49
C ALA A 627 -22.37 31.89 -30.74
N THR A 628 -21.09 32.03 -31.13
CA THR A 628 -19.97 31.39 -30.45
C THR A 628 -19.81 31.95 -29.02
N LEU A 629 -19.88 33.27 -28.85
CA LEU A 629 -19.76 33.92 -27.54
C LEU A 629 -20.84 33.47 -26.55
N GLU A 630 -22.07 33.25 -27.00
CA GLU A 630 -23.14 32.77 -26.13
C GLU A 630 -22.90 31.34 -25.65
N SER A 631 -22.32 30.45 -26.51
CA SER A 631 -21.97 29.08 -26.13
C SER A 631 -20.79 29.02 -25.16
N GLU A 632 -19.92 30.02 -25.16
CA GLU A 632 -18.72 30.08 -24.30
C GLU A 632 -18.95 30.93 -23.04
N LYS A 633 -20.17 31.38 -22.81
CA LYS A 633 -20.58 32.18 -21.66
C LYS A 633 -20.36 31.40 -20.35
N GLY A 634 -19.51 31.89 -19.49
CA GLY A 634 -19.17 31.21 -18.21
C GLY A 634 -17.82 30.53 -18.18
N THR A 635 -17.05 30.50 -19.28
CA THR A 635 -15.70 29.92 -19.34
C THR A 635 -14.77 30.50 -18.26
N ARG A 636 -14.84 31.80 -17.98
CA ARG A 636 -14.09 32.42 -16.87
C ARG A 636 -14.44 31.81 -15.50
N LYS A 637 -15.70 31.61 -15.21
CA LYS A 637 -16.17 31.03 -13.95
C LYS A 637 -15.77 29.57 -13.86
N ASN A 638 -15.82 28.85 -14.98
CA ASN A 638 -15.36 27.47 -15.04
C ASN A 638 -13.87 27.37 -14.76
N LEU A 639 -13.02 28.23 -15.33
CA LEU A 639 -11.61 28.29 -15.06
C LEU A 639 -11.31 28.53 -13.57
N GLN A 640 -12.02 29.48 -12.95
CA GLN A 640 -11.89 29.75 -11.52
C GLN A 640 -12.28 28.53 -10.65
N ASN A 641 -13.36 27.84 -11.00
CA ASN A 641 -13.79 26.63 -10.30
C ASN A 641 -12.77 25.50 -10.42
N LEU A 642 -12.14 25.32 -11.56
CA LEU A 642 -11.10 24.31 -11.78
C LEU A 642 -9.85 24.57 -10.93
N PHE A 643 -9.44 25.83 -10.78
CA PHE A 643 -8.34 26.19 -9.88
C PHE A 643 -8.71 25.99 -8.41
N TYR A 644 -9.97 26.29 -8.02
CA TYR A 644 -10.45 25.98 -6.68
C TYR A 644 -10.43 24.48 -6.42
N GLN A 645 -10.89 23.65 -7.35
CA GLN A 645 -10.82 22.18 -7.25
C GLN A 645 -9.37 21.70 -7.10
N ARG A 646 -8.44 22.28 -7.87
CA ARG A 646 -7.01 21.97 -7.76
C ARG A 646 -6.48 22.25 -6.34
N HIS A 647 -6.85 23.39 -5.77
CA HIS A 647 -6.46 23.72 -4.41
C HIS A 647 -7.02 22.73 -3.38
N GLN A 648 -8.28 22.28 -3.54
CA GLN A 648 -8.88 21.27 -2.68
C GLN A 648 -8.19 19.90 -2.80
N LEU A 649 -7.80 19.52 -4.00
CA LEU A 649 -7.01 18.29 -4.24
C LEU A 649 -5.64 18.35 -3.53
N ASN A 650 -4.99 19.51 -3.55
CA ASN A 650 -3.73 19.72 -2.82
C ASN A 650 -3.89 19.59 -1.31
N ILE A 651 -4.94 20.20 -0.75
CA ILE A 651 -5.27 20.06 0.67
C ILE A 651 -5.54 18.58 1.01
N SER A 652 -6.26 17.88 0.16
CA SER A 652 -6.55 16.45 0.35
C SER A 652 -5.27 15.61 0.33
N LEU A 653 -4.35 15.90 -0.58
CA LEU A 653 -3.03 15.25 -0.65
C LEU A 653 -2.22 15.49 0.63
N TYR A 654 -2.15 16.75 1.08
CA TYR A 654 -1.47 17.11 2.33
C TYR A 654 -2.04 16.39 3.55
N ASN A 655 -3.37 16.40 3.70
CA ASN A 655 -4.04 15.75 4.84
C ASN A 655 -3.79 14.25 4.85
N LEU A 656 -3.79 13.61 3.68
CA LEU A 656 -3.50 12.18 3.54
C LEU A 656 -2.06 11.87 3.99
N ILE A 657 -1.09 12.66 3.55
CA ILE A 657 0.32 12.48 3.92
C ILE A 657 0.54 12.80 5.41
N ASN A 658 -0.06 13.86 5.93
CA ASN A 658 0.05 14.23 7.33
C ASN A 658 -0.56 13.16 8.26
N GLY A 659 -1.64 12.52 7.84
CA GLY A 659 -2.20 11.36 8.53
C GLY A 659 -1.21 10.20 8.61
N ALA A 660 -0.54 9.86 7.50
CA ALA A 660 0.49 8.83 7.47
C ALA A 660 1.72 9.18 8.33
N VAL A 661 2.19 10.42 8.24
CA VAL A 661 3.30 10.92 9.07
C VAL A 661 2.98 10.75 10.56
N SER A 662 1.77 11.15 10.97
CA SER A 662 1.31 11.02 12.36
C SER A 662 1.22 9.56 12.80
N GLU A 663 0.75 8.67 11.92
CA GLU A 663 0.67 7.24 12.19
C GLU A 663 2.07 6.61 12.35
N ILE A 664 3.01 6.92 11.45
CA ILE A 664 4.39 6.42 11.50
C ILE A 664 5.11 6.93 12.75
N ALA A 665 4.97 8.22 13.07
CA ALA A 665 5.52 8.80 14.28
C ALA A 665 4.96 8.12 15.54
N GLY A 666 3.64 7.89 15.59
CA GLY A 666 3.01 7.17 16.71
C GLY A 666 3.51 5.73 16.89
N LYS A 667 3.81 5.02 15.79
CA LYS A 667 4.33 3.65 15.81
C LYS A 667 5.83 3.56 16.15
N SER A 668 6.56 4.68 16.15
CA SER A 668 8.00 4.71 16.46
C SER A 668 8.30 4.67 17.94
N GLU A 669 7.30 4.61 18.82
CA GLU A 669 7.44 4.66 20.29
C GLU A 669 8.29 5.84 20.78
N GLY A 670 8.28 6.96 20.04
CA GLY A 670 9.03 8.16 20.36
C GLY A 670 10.50 8.15 19.91
N SER A 671 10.95 7.13 19.19
CA SER A 671 12.31 7.10 18.62
C SER A 671 12.46 8.02 17.40
N LEU A 672 11.36 8.38 16.75
CA LEU A 672 11.30 9.29 15.61
C LEU A 672 10.21 10.33 15.82
N GLU A 673 10.55 11.57 15.49
CA GLU A 673 9.60 12.66 15.32
C GLU A 673 9.67 13.14 13.88
N ILE A 674 8.52 13.22 13.23
CA ILE A 674 8.42 13.64 11.83
C ILE A 674 7.53 14.87 11.79
N GLU A 675 8.12 16.00 11.40
CA GLU A 675 7.40 17.26 11.19
C GLU A 675 7.15 17.43 9.69
N LEU A 676 5.89 17.56 9.30
CA LEU A 676 5.48 17.89 7.95
C LEU A 676 5.22 19.39 7.90
N THR A 677 6.00 20.11 7.08
CA THR A 677 5.70 21.53 6.83
C THR A 677 4.46 21.64 5.94
N PRO A 678 3.66 22.72 6.07
CA PRO A 678 2.56 22.97 5.15
C PRO A 678 3.01 23.01 3.69
N LEU A 679 2.09 22.72 2.74
CA LEU A 679 2.28 22.83 1.29
C LEU A 679 2.47 24.31 0.88
N GLU A 680 3.58 24.92 1.28
CA GLU A 680 3.86 26.33 1.03
C GLU A 680 5.27 26.58 0.49
N ASN A 681 6.10 25.55 0.34
CA ASN A 681 7.41 25.71 -0.27
C ASN A 681 7.28 25.87 -1.79
N ILE A 682 7.49 27.11 -2.26
CA ILE A 682 7.41 27.53 -3.66
C ILE A 682 8.77 27.92 -4.24
N GLU A 683 9.87 27.63 -3.54
CA GLU A 683 11.20 28.09 -3.92
C GLU A 683 11.62 27.64 -5.33
N HIS A 684 11.29 26.40 -5.69
CA HIS A 684 11.55 25.87 -7.03
C HIS A 684 10.75 26.62 -8.10
N ILE A 685 9.45 26.91 -7.86
CA ILE A 685 8.59 27.66 -8.80
C ILE A 685 9.14 29.05 -9.03
N VAL A 686 9.53 29.72 -7.96
CA VAL A 686 10.11 31.07 -8.01
C VAL A 686 11.47 31.06 -8.74
N THR A 687 12.30 30.04 -8.49
CA THR A 687 13.60 29.91 -9.13
C THR A 687 13.46 29.74 -10.65
N ASP A 688 12.57 28.86 -11.09
CA ASP A 688 12.33 28.58 -12.50
C ASP A 688 11.69 29.78 -13.21
N PHE A 689 10.78 30.48 -12.54
CA PHE A 689 10.22 31.73 -13.04
C PHE A 689 11.27 32.80 -13.22
N LEU A 690 12.09 33.04 -12.20
CA LEU A 690 13.16 34.06 -12.27
C LEU A 690 14.18 33.73 -13.36
N ALA A 691 14.47 32.47 -13.59
CA ALA A 691 15.36 32.03 -14.67
C ALA A 691 14.81 32.39 -16.05
N GLN A 692 13.49 32.31 -16.26
CA GLN A 692 12.85 32.67 -17.53
C GLN A 692 12.74 34.20 -17.73
N VAL A 693 12.48 34.95 -16.67
CA VAL A 693 12.25 36.40 -16.74
C VAL A 693 13.57 37.22 -16.78
N THR A 694 14.66 36.68 -16.22
CA THR A 694 15.89 37.44 -16.06
C THR A 694 16.75 37.52 -17.33
N GLY A 695 16.65 36.55 -18.26
CA GLY A 695 17.48 36.55 -19.46
C GLY A 695 19.01 36.78 -19.22
N SER A 696 19.81 37.02 -20.27
CA SER A 696 21.27 37.10 -20.15
C SER A 696 21.84 38.39 -19.58
N LYS A 697 21.06 39.36 -19.11
CA LYS A 697 21.50 40.72 -18.70
C LYS A 697 21.33 41.07 -17.20
N GLY A 698 21.38 40.12 -16.30
CA GLY A 698 21.38 40.38 -14.85
C GLY A 698 20.00 40.33 -14.20
N GLN A 699 19.99 39.99 -12.90
CA GLN A 699 18.76 39.77 -12.14
C GLN A 699 17.99 41.07 -11.87
N PRO A 700 16.68 41.12 -12.09
CA PRO A 700 15.87 42.25 -11.66
C PRO A 700 15.78 42.26 -10.14
N THR A 701 16.51 43.12 -9.48
CA THR A 701 16.62 43.19 -8.02
C THR A 701 15.28 43.40 -7.32
N ARG A 702 14.31 44.10 -7.94
CA ARG A 702 12.97 44.32 -7.38
C ARG A 702 12.11 43.05 -7.47
N THR A 703 12.15 42.38 -8.61
CA THR A 703 11.41 41.08 -8.77
C THR A 703 11.92 40.03 -7.78
N GLN A 704 13.25 39.92 -7.65
CA GLN A 704 13.87 39.04 -6.67
C GLN A 704 13.48 39.42 -5.22
N ALA A 705 13.48 40.73 -4.90
CA ALA A 705 13.11 41.19 -3.57
C ALA A 705 11.63 40.93 -3.25
N PHE A 706 10.76 41.10 -4.25
CA PHE A 706 9.33 40.75 -4.11
C PHE A 706 9.14 39.25 -3.77
N PHE A 707 9.72 38.35 -4.55
CA PHE A 707 9.61 36.92 -4.30
C PHE A 707 10.30 36.48 -3.00
N ASN A 708 11.43 37.08 -2.63
CA ASN A 708 12.06 36.83 -1.33
C ASN A 708 11.16 37.26 -0.16
N THR A 709 10.32 38.29 -0.33
CA THR A 709 9.36 38.71 0.66
C THR A 709 8.17 37.71 0.70
N LEU A 710 7.73 37.28 -0.46
CA LEU A 710 6.68 36.25 -0.61
C LEU A 710 7.10 34.93 0.07
N LEU A 711 8.31 34.47 -0.14
CA LEU A 711 8.88 33.24 0.44
C LEU A 711 8.98 33.26 1.98
N LYS A 712 8.90 34.44 2.62
CA LYS A 712 8.94 34.58 4.08
C LYS A 712 7.55 34.64 4.73
N GLY A 713 6.48 34.64 3.94
CA GLY A 713 5.11 34.80 4.44
C GLY A 713 4.43 33.48 4.83
N GLU A 714 3.40 33.56 5.68
CA GLU A 714 2.64 32.39 6.14
C GLU A 714 1.62 31.82 5.11
N LYS A 715 1.34 32.54 4.00
CA LYS A 715 0.35 32.13 2.98
C LYS A 715 0.95 32.18 1.57
N THR A 716 2.13 31.70 1.45
CA THR A 716 3.03 31.89 0.32
C THR A 716 2.44 31.40 -1.02
N TYR A 717 1.89 30.19 -1.06
CA TYR A 717 1.34 29.63 -2.31
C TYR A 717 0.06 30.35 -2.77
N LYS A 718 -0.81 30.71 -1.84
CA LYS A 718 -2.05 31.44 -2.15
C LYS A 718 -1.74 32.81 -2.77
N GLU A 719 -0.73 33.50 -2.24
CA GLU A 719 -0.31 34.82 -2.76
C GLU A 719 0.38 34.65 -4.13
N LEU A 720 1.12 33.57 -4.33
CA LEU A 720 1.70 33.24 -5.63
C LEU A 720 0.62 32.99 -6.70
N LEU A 721 -0.43 32.23 -6.37
CA LEU A 721 -1.57 32.02 -7.27
C LEU A 721 -2.28 33.32 -7.63
N LYS A 722 -2.49 34.22 -6.66
CA LYS A 722 -3.04 35.56 -6.93
C LYS A 722 -2.15 36.36 -7.91
N PHE A 723 -0.84 36.26 -7.74
CA PHE A 723 0.12 36.90 -8.63
C PHE A 723 -0.01 36.37 -10.07
N TRP A 724 -0.03 35.05 -10.27
CA TRP A 724 -0.21 34.43 -11.58
C TRP A 724 -1.51 34.82 -12.25
N PHE A 725 -2.62 34.80 -11.47
CA PHE A 725 -3.92 35.23 -11.98
C PHE A 725 -3.95 36.69 -12.37
N SER A 726 -3.27 37.55 -11.62
CA SER A 726 -3.17 38.97 -11.95
C SER A 726 -2.43 39.17 -13.29
N ILE A 727 -1.31 38.49 -13.50
CA ILE A 727 -0.58 38.58 -14.77
C ILE A 727 -1.40 38.00 -15.91
N TYR A 728 -1.98 36.81 -15.74
CA TYR A 728 -2.82 36.16 -16.76
C TYR A 728 -3.98 37.08 -17.19
N LYS A 729 -4.68 37.68 -16.25
CA LYS A 729 -5.78 38.62 -16.52
C LYS A 729 -5.28 39.87 -17.25
N ALA A 730 -4.19 40.44 -16.79
CA ALA A 730 -3.63 41.64 -17.43
C ALA A 730 -3.26 41.40 -18.90
N GLN A 731 -2.68 40.24 -19.20
CA GLN A 731 -2.35 39.85 -20.57
C GLN A 731 -3.58 39.52 -21.42
N THR A 732 -4.48 38.72 -20.92
CA THR A 732 -5.64 38.25 -21.69
C THR A 732 -6.70 39.33 -21.93
N GLU A 733 -6.97 40.18 -20.92
CA GLU A 733 -7.96 41.23 -20.99
C GLU A 733 -7.36 42.57 -21.41
N ASN A 734 -6.05 42.66 -21.63
CA ASN A 734 -5.29 43.87 -21.97
C ASN A 734 -5.56 45.03 -20.99
N VAL A 735 -5.61 44.73 -19.70
CA VAL A 735 -5.88 45.68 -18.62
C VAL A 735 -4.60 46.03 -17.90
N LYS A 736 -4.47 47.27 -17.40
CA LYS A 736 -3.32 47.66 -16.59
C LYS A 736 -3.19 46.80 -15.37
N ILE A 737 -2.01 46.23 -15.11
CA ILE A 737 -1.77 45.27 -14.05
C ILE A 737 -2.01 45.84 -12.66
N GLU A 738 -1.79 47.15 -12.44
CA GLU A 738 -2.06 47.86 -11.19
C GLU A 738 -3.52 47.70 -10.73
N ASN A 739 -4.45 47.75 -11.68
CA ASN A 739 -5.88 47.58 -11.40
C ASN A 739 -6.21 46.14 -11.00
N VAL A 740 -5.53 45.17 -11.64
CA VAL A 740 -5.78 43.75 -11.40
C VAL A 740 -5.17 43.29 -10.07
N ILE A 741 -3.96 43.78 -9.73
CA ILE A 741 -3.31 43.48 -8.45
C ILE A 741 -4.18 43.93 -7.27
N THR A 742 -4.79 45.14 -7.38
CA THR A 742 -5.70 45.64 -6.35
C THR A 742 -6.96 44.78 -6.23
N GLU A 743 -7.51 44.31 -7.37
CA GLU A 743 -8.68 43.44 -7.40
C GLU A 743 -8.42 42.09 -6.70
N TYR A 744 -7.23 41.50 -6.86
CA TYR A 744 -6.88 40.24 -6.22
C TYR A 744 -6.33 40.40 -4.79
N GLY A 745 -6.19 41.63 -4.30
CA GLY A 745 -5.77 41.94 -2.93
C GLY A 745 -4.33 41.51 -2.63
N LEU A 746 -3.43 41.62 -3.61
CA LEU A 746 -1.99 41.50 -3.39
C LEU A 746 -1.52 42.78 -2.70
N GLU A 747 -1.20 42.68 -1.40
CA GLU A 747 -0.74 43.83 -0.63
C GLU A 747 0.67 44.25 -1.10
N ASN A 748 0.74 45.50 -1.57
CA ASN A 748 1.96 46.27 -1.78
C ASN A 748 3.09 45.58 -2.59
N PRO A 749 2.87 45.24 -3.87
CA PRO A 749 3.96 44.73 -4.65
C PRO A 749 5.01 45.84 -4.83
N SER A 750 6.22 45.59 -4.41
CA SER A 750 7.39 46.45 -4.71
C SER A 750 7.77 46.46 -6.18
N LEU A 751 6.89 45.97 -7.04
CA LEU A 751 7.06 45.89 -8.51
C LEU A 751 6.48 47.14 -9.19
N LEU A 752 7.23 47.69 -10.14
CA LEU A 752 6.83 48.82 -10.97
C LEU A 752 6.22 48.32 -12.29
N GLU A 753 5.53 49.21 -13.03
CA GLU A 753 4.97 48.91 -14.35
C GLU A 753 6.01 48.31 -15.29
N THR A 754 7.24 48.82 -15.27
CA THR A 754 8.38 48.33 -16.11
C THR A 754 8.83 46.91 -15.73
N ASP A 755 8.59 46.45 -14.51
CA ASP A 755 8.87 45.06 -14.10
C ASP A 755 7.83 44.12 -14.68
N PHE A 756 6.57 44.55 -14.72
CA PHE A 756 5.47 43.81 -15.34
C PHE A 756 5.55 43.76 -16.86
N GLU A 757 5.95 44.87 -17.52
CA GLU A 757 6.25 44.89 -18.96
C GLU A 757 7.28 43.83 -19.32
N ARG A 758 8.35 43.73 -18.55
CA ARG A 758 9.39 42.70 -18.73
C ARG A 758 8.86 41.28 -18.52
N ILE A 759 8.01 41.05 -17.53
CA ILE A 759 7.38 39.75 -17.31
C ILE A 759 6.50 39.39 -18.51
N ASN A 760 5.71 40.35 -19.01
CA ASN A 760 4.83 40.17 -20.17
C ASN A 760 5.60 39.91 -21.48
N GLU A 761 6.79 40.51 -21.64
CA GLU A 761 7.66 40.24 -22.79
C GLU A 761 8.32 38.86 -22.73
N SER A 762 8.56 38.36 -21.49
CA SER A 762 9.26 37.08 -21.27
C SER A 762 8.33 35.87 -21.25
N LEU A 763 7.06 36.07 -20.90
CA LEU A 763 6.10 34.97 -20.70
C LEU A 763 4.84 35.21 -21.53
N ASN A 764 4.34 34.17 -22.18
CA ASN A 764 3.00 34.12 -22.76
C ASN A 764 1.97 33.55 -21.78
N THR A 765 0.70 33.66 -22.12
CA THR A 765 -0.42 33.15 -21.31
C THR A 765 -0.29 31.67 -20.99
N ALA A 766 0.16 30.85 -21.93
CA ALA A 766 0.36 29.40 -21.71
C ALA A 766 1.45 29.14 -20.66
N SER A 767 2.58 29.87 -20.71
CA SER A 767 3.65 29.76 -19.70
C SER A 767 3.17 30.17 -18.31
N ILE A 768 2.31 31.20 -18.22
CA ILE A 768 1.74 31.65 -16.94
C ILE A 768 0.81 30.55 -16.36
N ILE A 769 0.00 29.91 -17.20
CA ILE A 769 -0.82 28.78 -16.79
C ILE A 769 0.06 27.62 -16.33
N ASP A 770 1.15 27.31 -17.02
CA ASP A 770 2.09 26.27 -16.60
C ASP A 770 2.65 26.55 -15.21
N PHE A 771 3.12 27.77 -14.93
CA PHE A 771 3.54 28.16 -13.56
C PHE A 771 2.41 28.10 -12.53
N ALA A 772 1.17 28.46 -12.89
CA ALA A 772 0.04 28.36 -11.99
C ALA A 772 -0.39 26.91 -11.73
N LEU A 773 0.01 25.97 -12.56
CA LEU A 773 -0.18 24.54 -12.40
C LEU A 773 0.94 23.85 -11.61
N GLU A 774 2.06 24.48 -11.40
CA GLU A 774 3.12 24.00 -10.50
C GLU A 774 2.59 23.87 -9.07
N LEU A 775 3.00 22.83 -8.39
CA LEU A 775 2.55 22.55 -7.02
C LEU A 775 3.64 22.94 -6.02
N PRO A 776 3.27 23.55 -4.88
CA PRO A 776 4.22 23.73 -3.80
C PRO A 776 4.69 22.37 -3.30
N THR A 777 5.92 22.29 -2.89
CA THR A 777 6.44 21.11 -2.20
C THR A 777 6.21 21.24 -0.69
N TYR A 778 6.18 20.12 -0.02
CA TYR A 778 6.22 20.06 1.43
C TYR A 778 7.60 19.54 1.85
N ASP A 779 8.10 20.04 2.96
CA ASP A 779 9.33 19.53 3.53
C ASP A 779 9.02 18.62 4.71
N LEU A 780 9.72 17.49 4.74
CA LEU A 780 9.68 16.57 5.86
C LEU A 780 10.94 16.78 6.69
N LYS A 781 10.77 17.22 7.93
CA LYS A 781 11.85 17.21 8.91
C LYS A 781 11.74 15.96 9.75
N LEU A 782 12.74 15.12 9.66
CA LEU A 782 12.87 13.93 10.47
C LEU A 782 13.84 14.22 11.62
N LEU A 783 13.37 14.04 12.83
CA LEU A 783 14.19 14.17 14.04
C LEU A 783 14.42 12.77 14.62
N TYR A 784 15.68 12.41 14.80
CA TYR A 784 16.06 11.21 15.53
C TYR A 784 16.07 11.54 17.03
N CYS A 785 15.25 10.85 17.79
CA CYS A 785 15.11 11.02 19.24
C CYS A 785 15.89 9.94 19.97
N LYS A 786 17.06 10.31 20.50
CA LYS A 786 17.85 9.41 21.33
C LYS A 786 17.19 9.18 22.70
N ASP A 787 16.56 10.21 23.20
CA ASP A 787 15.68 10.25 24.37
C ASP A 787 14.71 11.43 24.20
N PRO A 788 13.62 11.55 24.98
CA PRO A 788 12.63 12.62 24.82
C PRO A 788 13.19 14.05 24.90
N SER A 789 14.38 14.23 25.53
CA SER A 789 15.02 15.54 25.70
C SER A 789 16.14 15.81 24.69
N ASN A 790 16.56 14.80 23.91
CA ASN A 790 17.71 14.90 23.01
C ASN A 790 17.32 14.50 21.59
N LYS A 791 16.90 15.49 20.81
CA LYS A 791 16.47 15.36 19.42
C LYS A 791 17.59 15.85 18.50
N ILE A 792 17.98 15.03 17.54
CA ILE A 792 19.01 15.34 16.55
C ILE A 792 18.30 15.45 15.19
N PRO A 793 18.43 16.58 14.46
CA PRO A 793 17.94 16.67 13.09
C PRO A 793 18.51 15.54 12.23
N PHE A 794 17.72 15.01 11.32
CA PHE A 794 18.14 13.87 10.50
C PHE A 794 19.42 14.17 9.69
N GLU A 795 19.58 15.41 9.24
CA GLU A 795 20.73 15.85 8.47
C GLU A 795 22.02 15.88 9.30
N ASP A 796 21.90 16.17 10.58
CA ASP A 796 23.04 16.24 11.54
C ASP A 796 23.32 14.90 12.22
N ALA A 797 22.46 13.90 12.00
CA ALA A 797 22.62 12.56 12.55
C ALA A 797 23.73 11.79 11.82
N SER A 798 24.40 10.85 12.50
CA SER A 798 25.36 9.95 11.87
C SER A 798 24.68 9.09 10.78
N TYR A 799 25.44 8.60 9.81
CA TYR A 799 24.94 7.74 8.74
C TYR A 799 24.16 6.54 9.31
N GLY A 800 24.65 5.91 10.38
CA GLY A 800 23.98 4.81 11.05
C GLY A 800 22.65 5.20 11.70
N GLN A 801 22.55 6.41 12.27
CA GLN A 801 21.29 6.95 12.81
C GLN A 801 20.29 7.26 11.69
N GLN A 802 20.76 7.82 10.59
CA GLN A 802 19.94 8.10 9.41
C GLN A 802 19.37 6.81 8.81
N ALA A 803 20.21 5.80 8.58
CA ALA A 803 19.80 4.50 8.06
C ALA A 803 18.84 3.79 9.02
N GLY A 804 19.08 3.88 10.33
CA GLY A 804 18.20 3.35 11.37
C GLY A 804 16.82 4.01 11.36
N SER A 805 16.75 5.32 11.17
CA SER A 805 15.50 6.07 11.07
C SER A 805 14.69 5.65 9.83
N ILE A 806 15.34 5.55 8.67
CA ILE A 806 14.70 5.09 7.43
C ILE A 806 14.21 3.64 7.59
N LEU A 807 15.04 2.77 8.12
CA LEU A 807 14.66 1.37 8.34
C LEU A 807 13.49 1.24 9.31
N THR A 808 13.42 2.07 10.36
CA THR A 808 12.28 2.11 11.29
C THR A 808 10.99 2.50 10.55
N ILE A 809 11.04 3.50 9.67
CA ILE A 809 9.89 3.89 8.84
C ILE A 809 9.47 2.72 7.93
N LEU A 810 10.42 2.10 7.25
CA LEU A 810 10.15 0.97 6.35
C LEU A 810 9.52 -0.23 7.08
N LEU A 811 10.02 -0.55 8.26
CA LEU A 811 9.48 -1.65 9.07
C LEU A 811 8.06 -1.39 9.56
N ASN A 812 7.69 -0.14 9.82
CA ASN A 812 6.35 0.22 10.28
C ASN A 812 5.29 0.34 9.17
N GLN A 813 5.68 0.19 7.88
CA GLN A 813 4.74 0.13 6.76
C GLN A 813 4.04 -1.24 6.68
N GLU A 814 2.76 -1.26 6.29
CA GLU A 814 1.92 -2.48 6.27
C GLU A 814 1.71 -3.06 4.86
N PHE A 815 2.56 -2.72 3.88
CA PHE A 815 2.37 -3.19 2.51
C PHE A 815 3.60 -3.92 1.98
N GLY A 816 3.35 -4.95 1.19
CA GLY A 816 4.31 -5.68 0.39
C GLY A 816 5.56 -6.20 1.11
N PRO A 817 6.31 -7.07 0.48
CA PRO A 817 7.58 -7.55 1.03
C PRO A 817 8.63 -6.43 1.15
N LEU A 818 9.45 -6.48 2.21
CA LEU A 818 10.64 -5.66 2.37
C LEU A 818 11.89 -6.53 2.19
N ILE A 819 12.70 -6.18 1.19
CA ILE A 819 13.91 -6.90 0.81
C ILE A 819 15.10 -6.00 1.08
N ILE A 820 16.04 -6.41 1.96
CA ILE A 820 17.22 -5.60 2.30
C ILE A 820 18.48 -6.46 2.30
N ASP A 821 19.48 -6.00 1.57
CA ASP A 821 20.79 -6.62 1.55
C ASP A 821 21.70 -5.97 2.60
N GLN A 822 22.04 -6.72 3.64
CA GLN A 822 22.96 -6.38 4.74
C GLN A 822 22.62 -5.03 5.42
N PRO A 823 21.46 -4.91 6.10
CA PRO A 823 21.07 -3.68 6.77
C PRO A 823 22.07 -3.22 7.85
N GLU A 824 22.84 -4.15 8.43
CA GLU A 824 23.86 -3.87 9.46
C GLU A 824 25.06 -3.06 8.98
N ASP A 825 25.35 -3.08 7.68
CA ASP A 825 26.49 -2.32 7.11
C ASP A 825 26.26 -0.81 7.22
N ASP A 826 25.02 -0.42 7.34
CA ASP A 826 24.57 0.97 7.44
C ASP A 826 24.25 1.40 8.88
N LEU A 827 24.31 0.49 9.88
CA LEU A 827 23.83 0.71 11.25
C LEU A 827 24.95 0.68 12.30
N ASP A 828 24.83 1.53 13.30
CA ASP A 828 25.64 1.45 14.51
C ASP A 828 25.16 0.29 15.40
N ASN A 829 26.10 -0.40 16.09
CA ASN A 829 25.79 -1.53 16.97
C ASN A 829 24.74 -1.20 18.06
N LYS A 830 24.67 0.06 18.52
CA LYS A 830 23.67 0.50 19.50
C LYS A 830 22.26 0.57 18.91
N VAL A 831 22.16 0.90 17.62
CA VAL A 831 20.89 1.01 16.89
C VAL A 831 20.36 -0.38 16.51
N ILE A 832 21.24 -1.37 16.31
CA ILE A 832 20.85 -2.75 15.94
C ILE A 832 19.89 -3.36 16.96
N HIS A 833 20.07 -3.11 18.26
CA HIS A 833 19.15 -3.65 19.29
C HIS A 833 17.71 -3.13 19.10
N GLN A 834 17.54 -1.83 18.88
CA GLN A 834 16.24 -1.23 18.65
C GLN A 834 15.62 -1.71 17.32
N ILE A 835 16.44 -1.86 16.28
CA ILE A 835 16.00 -2.39 14.99
C ILE A 835 15.51 -3.84 15.12
N THR A 836 16.15 -4.68 15.95
CA THR A 836 15.68 -6.05 16.16
C THR A 836 14.30 -6.09 16.84
N GLU A 837 14.01 -5.20 17.77
CA GLU A 837 12.67 -5.06 18.35
C GLU A 837 11.65 -4.62 17.29
N ASN A 838 12.00 -3.67 16.43
CA ASN A 838 11.17 -3.23 15.33
C ASN A 838 10.92 -4.34 14.29
N ILE A 839 11.93 -5.19 14.00
CA ILE A 839 11.78 -6.36 13.12
C ILE A 839 10.75 -7.33 13.72
N VAL A 840 10.84 -7.63 15.02
CA VAL A 840 9.90 -8.52 15.72
C VAL A 840 8.45 -7.99 15.64
N ALA A 841 8.24 -6.68 15.74
CA ALA A 841 6.92 -6.06 15.58
C ALA A 841 6.44 -6.05 14.12
N ALA A 842 7.33 -5.72 13.19
CA ALA A 842 7.01 -5.54 11.76
C ALA A 842 6.66 -6.85 11.04
N LYS A 843 7.33 -7.96 11.37
CA LYS A 843 7.14 -9.25 10.67
C LYS A 843 5.73 -9.85 10.80
N HIS A 844 4.92 -9.37 11.75
CA HIS A 844 3.51 -9.73 11.85
C HIS A 844 2.63 -9.00 10.81
N LYS A 845 3.12 -7.88 10.26
CA LYS A 845 2.38 -6.99 9.34
C LYS A 845 2.86 -7.09 7.91
N ARG A 846 4.18 -7.26 7.71
CA ARG A 846 4.79 -7.38 6.37
C ARG A 846 5.85 -8.47 6.34
N GLN A 847 6.04 -9.10 5.20
CA GLN A 847 7.12 -10.05 4.99
C GLN A 847 8.46 -9.34 4.89
N LEU A 848 9.47 -9.87 5.60
CA LEU A 848 10.84 -9.38 5.59
C LEU A 848 11.74 -10.45 4.97
N ILE A 849 12.64 -10.06 4.05
CA ILE A 849 13.62 -10.92 3.41
C ILE A 849 14.96 -10.18 3.44
N PHE A 850 15.85 -10.57 4.35
CA PHE A 850 17.13 -9.90 4.54
C PHE A 850 18.29 -10.84 4.21
N SER A 851 19.41 -10.31 3.76
CA SER A 851 20.69 -10.96 3.96
C SER A 851 21.39 -10.33 5.16
N SER A 852 22.16 -11.09 5.91
CA SER A 852 22.86 -10.56 7.07
C SER A 852 24.11 -11.36 7.43
N HIS A 853 25.09 -10.65 7.98
CA HIS A 853 26.25 -11.20 8.66
C HIS A 853 26.18 -11.00 10.19
N ASN A 854 25.14 -10.36 10.69
CA ASN A 854 24.99 -10.04 12.11
C ASN A 854 24.00 -11.00 12.79
N ALA A 855 24.51 -11.76 13.77
CA ALA A 855 23.70 -12.70 14.55
C ALA A 855 22.52 -12.03 15.28
N ASN A 856 22.65 -10.76 15.69
CA ASN A 856 21.55 -10.05 16.33
C ASN A 856 20.33 -9.91 15.41
N ILE A 857 20.52 -9.70 14.11
CA ILE A 857 19.42 -9.60 13.17
C ILE A 857 18.74 -10.95 12.97
N ALA A 858 19.53 -12.01 12.74
CA ALA A 858 18.99 -13.33 12.45
C ALA A 858 18.39 -14.01 13.71
N VAL A 859 19.08 -13.96 14.85
CA VAL A 859 18.73 -14.67 16.08
C VAL A 859 17.81 -13.84 16.97
N ASN A 860 18.21 -12.60 17.32
CA ASN A 860 17.40 -11.75 18.19
C ASN A 860 16.17 -11.15 17.47
N GLY A 861 16.25 -10.95 16.13
CA GLY A 861 15.09 -10.67 15.29
C GLY A 861 14.14 -11.87 15.12
N ASP A 862 14.57 -13.04 15.63
CA ASP A 862 13.83 -14.30 15.62
C ASP A 862 13.32 -14.66 14.22
N ALA A 863 14.26 -14.87 13.28
CA ALA A 863 13.93 -15.25 11.92
C ALA A 863 13.19 -16.59 11.88
N GLU A 864 12.05 -16.63 11.20
CA GLU A 864 11.28 -17.84 10.97
C GLU A 864 11.97 -18.78 10.00
N LEU A 865 12.62 -18.21 8.98
CA LEU A 865 13.40 -18.98 8.01
C LEU A 865 14.81 -18.42 7.91
N ILE A 866 15.78 -19.25 8.20
CA ILE A 866 17.21 -19.01 7.98
C ILE A 866 17.65 -19.90 6.82
N LEU A 867 18.16 -19.29 5.75
CA LEU A 867 18.76 -19.93 4.61
C LEU A 867 20.28 -19.79 4.71
N THR A 868 20.99 -20.89 4.82
CA THR A 868 22.45 -20.89 4.94
C THR A 868 23.09 -21.15 3.59
N PHE A 869 23.91 -20.19 3.13
CA PHE A 869 24.60 -20.23 1.86
C PHE A 869 26.07 -20.57 2.03
N ASP A 870 26.59 -21.39 1.13
CA ASP A 870 28.01 -21.65 1.02
C ASP A 870 28.46 -21.63 -0.45
N HIS A 871 29.78 -21.57 -0.67
CA HIS A 871 30.37 -21.60 -1.99
C HIS A 871 30.85 -23.01 -2.31
N ASN A 872 30.26 -23.63 -3.29
CA ASN A 872 30.71 -24.90 -3.80
C ASN A 872 31.88 -24.68 -4.79
N SER A 873 33.11 -24.92 -4.33
CA SER A 873 34.34 -24.72 -5.11
C SER A 873 34.39 -25.58 -6.38
N ASP A 874 33.85 -26.80 -6.33
CA ASP A 874 33.86 -27.74 -7.45
C ASP A 874 32.93 -27.30 -8.59
N LYS A 875 31.90 -26.51 -8.26
CA LYS A 875 30.90 -26.04 -9.21
C LYS A 875 31.05 -24.56 -9.54
N SER A 876 31.93 -23.82 -8.85
CA SER A 876 32.06 -22.36 -8.91
C SER A 876 30.69 -21.64 -8.75
N ALA A 877 29.86 -22.11 -7.83
CA ALA A 877 28.49 -21.69 -7.64
C ALA A 877 28.14 -21.50 -6.15
N GLY A 878 27.23 -20.60 -5.88
CA GLY A 878 26.59 -20.51 -4.58
C GLY A 878 25.49 -21.58 -4.42
N GLU A 879 25.43 -22.22 -3.26
CA GLU A 879 24.38 -23.20 -2.95
C GLU A 879 23.81 -22.98 -1.54
N ILE A 880 22.57 -23.45 -1.35
CA ILE A 880 21.93 -23.46 -0.03
C ILE A 880 22.23 -24.78 0.64
N ILE A 881 22.99 -24.71 1.75
CA ILE A 881 23.43 -25.88 2.53
C ILE A 881 22.50 -26.15 3.73
N GLY A 882 21.59 -25.23 4.09
CA GLY A 882 20.65 -25.43 5.19
C GLY A 882 19.44 -24.53 5.07
N SER A 883 18.31 -25.01 5.60
CA SER A 883 17.03 -24.31 5.60
C SER A 883 16.22 -24.70 6.84
N GLY A 884 15.78 -23.72 7.62
CA GLY A 884 15.00 -23.93 8.85
C GLY A 884 15.02 -22.71 9.78
N SER A 885 14.59 -22.90 11.00
CA SER A 885 14.66 -21.89 12.07
C SER A 885 15.71 -22.27 13.12
N ILE A 886 16.00 -21.36 14.05
CA ILE A 886 17.00 -21.53 15.11
C ILE A 886 16.70 -22.72 16.05
N ASP A 887 15.49 -23.23 16.09
CA ASP A 887 15.07 -24.42 16.85
C ASP A 887 15.51 -25.75 16.19
N LYS A 888 16.09 -25.72 14.98
CA LYS A 888 16.70 -26.87 14.31
C LYS A 888 18.21 -26.90 14.63
N ASP A 889 18.69 -27.98 15.20
CA ASP A 889 20.10 -28.08 15.66
C ASP A 889 21.13 -27.84 14.54
N GLU A 890 20.85 -28.32 13.35
CA GLU A 890 21.70 -28.09 12.18
C GLU A 890 21.85 -26.60 11.87
N ILE A 891 20.71 -25.85 11.85
CA ILE A 891 20.72 -24.41 11.61
C ILE A 891 21.40 -23.66 12.76
N LYS A 892 21.16 -24.09 14.00
CA LYS A 892 21.82 -23.53 15.18
C LYS A 892 23.34 -23.63 15.10
N LEU A 893 23.85 -24.77 14.65
CA LEU A 893 25.30 -24.99 14.43
C LEU A 893 25.82 -24.10 13.31
N GLN A 894 25.15 -24.08 12.16
CA GLN A 894 25.54 -23.25 11.00
C GLN A 894 25.54 -21.76 11.35
N VAL A 895 24.56 -21.26 12.11
CA VAL A 895 24.54 -19.87 12.62
C VAL A 895 25.76 -19.58 13.49
N LYS A 896 26.10 -20.50 14.43
CA LYS A 896 27.30 -20.32 15.27
C LYS A 896 28.59 -20.31 14.42
N ASP A 897 28.69 -21.19 13.44
CA ASP A 897 29.89 -21.29 12.62
C ASP A 897 30.06 -20.10 11.68
N ILE A 898 28.99 -19.67 11.00
CA ILE A 898 29.02 -18.62 9.98
C ILE A 898 29.07 -17.21 10.62
N MET A 899 28.27 -16.96 11.67
CA MET A 899 28.08 -15.61 12.20
C MET A 899 28.90 -15.33 13.45
N GLU A 900 29.27 -16.37 14.21
CA GLU A 900 29.99 -16.21 15.49
C GLU A 900 31.45 -16.68 15.44
N GLY A 901 31.88 -17.20 14.29
CA GLY A 901 33.23 -17.72 14.09
C GLY A 901 33.47 -19.10 14.71
N GLY A 902 32.42 -19.88 14.90
CA GLY A 902 32.42 -21.23 15.45
C GLY A 902 32.23 -21.30 16.96
N VAL A 903 31.96 -22.52 17.45
CA VAL A 903 31.67 -22.79 18.86
C VAL A 903 32.83 -22.34 19.75
N THR A 904 34.08 -22.61 19.37
CA THR A 904 35.28 -22.25 20.12
C THR A 904 35.43 -20.74 20.29
N ALA A 905 35.19 -19.95 19.24
CA ALA A 905 35.29 -18.50 19.32
C ALA A 905 34.16 -17.90 20.21
N PHE A 906 32.96 -18.48 20.12
CA PHE A 906 31.84 -18.10 20.96
C PHE A 906 32.09 -18.38 22.43
N GLU A 907 32.60 -19.59 22.80
CA GLU A 907 32.94 -19.96 24.17
C GLU A 907 34.08 -19.12 24.70
N MET A 908 35.10 -18.82 23.89
CA MET A 908 36.20 -17.96 24.27
C MET A 908 35.71 -16.53 24.63
N ARG A 909 34.76 -15.98 23.83
CA ARG A 909 34.16 -14.68 24.15
C ARG A 909 33.36 -14.74 25.46
N LYS A 910 32.52 -15.77 25.65
CA LYS A 910 31.78 -15.99 26.89
C LYS A 910 32.72 -16.01 28.11
N THR A 911 33.80 -16.76 28.01
CA THR A 911 34.82 -16.86 29.07
C THR A 911 35.54 -15.52 29.34
N LYS A 912 35.83 -14.73 28.24
CA LYS A 912 36.53 -13.44 28.40
C LYS A 912 35.64 -12.36 28.99
N TYR A 913 34.33 -12.43 28.78
CA TYR A 913 33.37 -11.47 29.32
C TYR A 913 32.78 -11.89 30.68
N ASP A 914 33.11 -13.10 31.14
CA ASP A 914 32.73 -13.63 32.47
C ASP A 914 31.20 -13.72 32.69
N PHE A 915 30.47 -14.27 31.74
CA PHE A 915 29.04 -14.54 31.90
C PHE A 915 28.61 -15.90 31.28
#